data_f354a502c65511c909078a7c515842e2
#
_entry.id   f354a502c65511c909078a7c515842e2
#
_cell.length_a   1.000
_cell.length_b   1.000
_cell.length_c   1.000
_cell.angle_alpha   90.00
_cell.angle_beta   90.00
_cell.angle_gamma   90.00
#
_symmetry.space_group_name_H-M   'P 1'
#
loop_
_entity.id
_entity.type
_entity.pdbx_description
1 polymer ?
#
loop_
_entity_poly.entity_id
_entity_poly.type
_entity_poly.pdbx_seq_one_letter_code
_entity_poly.pdbx_strand_id
1 'polypeptide(L)'
;MTRSEFDRKYTSQLNPQQLAAVHAVDGAVLLLAVPGSGKTTVLVTRLGYMLCCCGISPDAILTMTYTKAATREMQKRFVRLFGQDCPQVPEIRTINGVSSKIIDFYTRTHGSGSAFTVAENEGELAKIVSDLYRELSGEFATQSVIKELRKGIAYVKNMMLGKENIVELDTGFDQFPELYAQYNLALRQRRWMDYDDQMIYAKTILENYPDILAYFQDAFPYICVDEAQDTSKIQHAIIQLLARKTGNLFMVGDEDQSIYGFRAAYPDALMRFEQTYPKARVLLMEENYRSTPEILHLANGFIRKNTDRRPKTVRPTRVSGANVHLISAADRTAQYAWLLDMAAHCDGQTAVLYRNNDSALPLIDLMERQGFPYRCRQMDDTFFTHRIVADLLGIIAFANDRKNTEAFLRIYYKIGCGITKKAAEYACEACQRSGKTVLEELLTFSPLSQYARDSAAGLMDLLPQLLEETAARGLKRIWTELRYKDYVEQQQLDGNKFEILTLLAEREADLNTLVARLDYLRMLVSAPPEPSSEGLILSTVHSSKGLEYETVYLLDVLDGILPAVTEPKGPEEQRRYQEERRLFYVAMTRAKDHLYLFSCLDRGSAFIRELQRELPVEKTEEDDLFAALREELCGKAYYHGQKGRGTIRAACEGRCMIAYPGGETELLTVGQMYDRRRILRAAPNRTAVQGKLQTAIPPAGQTVPQRDRSLTSEETTALMAGAVRGRKVIHTAFGTGTIVRCQGAVMTVQFLQSGEKKFVLPDAVRRGLLRFDGDDSV
;
A
#
# COMPACT_ATOMS: atom_id res chain seq x y z
N MET A 1 -11.54 -37.30 26.68
CA MET A 1 -12.19 -36.23 27.48
C MET A 1 -13.68 -36.18 27.08
N THR A 2 -14.56 -36.05 28.08
CA THR A 2 -16.00 -35.83 27.77
C THR A 2 -16.25 -34.41 27.25
N ARG A 3 -17.34 -34.23 26.52
CA ARG A 3 -17.76 -32.89 26.02
C ARG A 3 -17.86 -31.89 27.18
N SER A 4 -18.49 -32.26 28.28
CA SER A 4 -18.68 -31.36 29.44
C SER A 4 -17.34 -30.98 30.11
N GLU A 5 -16.33 -31.87 30.13
CA GLU A 5 -15.01 -31.53 30.59
C GLU A 5 -14.27 -30.60 29.66
N PHE A 6 -14.40 -30.82 28.33
CA PHE A 6 -13.83 -29.97 27.32
C PHE A 6 -14.42 -28.56 27.38
N ASP A 7 -15.75 -28.49 27.43
CA ASP A 7 -16.46 -27.20 27.44
C ASP A 7 -16.07 -26.38 28.68
N ARG A 8 -15.93 -27.01 29.84
CA ARG A 8 -15.47 -26.36 31.07
C ARG A 8 -14.02 -25.85 30.96
N LYS A 9 -13.14 -26.64 30.35
CA LYS A 9 -11.70 -26.33 30.29
C LYS A 9 -11.34 -25.33 29.19
N TYR A 10 -11.97 -25.42 28.00
CA TYR A 10 -11.52 -24.74 26.80
C TYR A 10 -12.52 -23.79 26.16
N THR A 11 -13.80 -23.89 26.49
CA THR A 11 -14.85 -23.13 25.82
C THR A 11 -15.64 -22.21 26.73
N SER A 12 -15.27 -22.09 28.00
CA SER A 12 -15.96 -21.28 29.02
C SER A 12 -16.09 -19.79 28.63
N GLN A 13 -15.23 -19.28 27.76
CA GLN A 13 -15.25 -17.90 27.28
C GLN A 13 -15.91 -17.74 25.89
N LEU A 14 -16.36 -18.86 25.26
CA LEU A 14 -16.98 -18.80 23.95
C LEU A 14 -18.47 -18.48 24.07
N ASN A 15 -18.95 -17.64 23.16
CA ASN A 15 -20.37 -17.38 23.06
C ASN A 15 -21.13 -18.57 22.41
N PRO A 16 -22.48 -18.60 22.47
CA PRO A 16 -23.27 -19.70 21.89
C PRO A 16 -23.03 -19.93 20.40
N GLN A 17 -22.81 -18.90 19.59
CA GLN A 17 -22.53 -19.01 18.15
C GLN A 17 -21.16 -19.67 17.90
N GLN A 18 -20.14 -19.24 18.64
CA GLN A 18 -18.80 -19.83 18.60
C GLN A 18 -18.83 -21.30 19.04
N LEU A 19 -19.54 -21.61 20.13
CA LEU A 19 -19.69 -22.96 20.64
C LEU A 19 -20.40 -23.89 19.65
N ALA A 20 -21.47 -23.41 19.01
CA ALA A 20 -22.16 -24.14 17.95
C ALA A 20 -21.23 -24.50 16.79
N ALA A 21 -20.35 -23.58 16.39
CA ALA A 21 -19.36 -23.80 15.35
C ALA A 21 -18.27 -24.80 15.75
N VAL A 22 -17.80 -24.78 17.01
CA VAL A 22 -16.84 -25.78 17.56
C VAL A 22 -17.45 -27.19 17.50
N HIS A 23 -18.71 -27.36 17.87
CA HIS A 23 -19.39 -28.67 17.95
C HIS A 23 -19.91 -29.18 16.60
N ALA A 24 -19.89 -28.37 15.53
CA ALA A 24 -20.37 -28.78 14.21
C ALA A 24 -19.33 -29.62 13.47
N VAL A 25 -19.12 -30.89 13.85
CA VAL A 25 -18.04 -31.75 13.35
C VAL A 25 -18.33 -32.32 11.98
N ASP A 26 -19.48 -32.94 11.77
CA ASP A 26 -19.82 -33.69 10.56
C ASP A 26 -20.60 -32.89 9.52
N GLY A 27 -20.40 -33.24 8.26
CA GLY A 27 -21.07 -32.63 7.10
C GLY A 27 -20.42 -31.32 6.62
N ALA A 28 -21.03 -30.75 5.58
CA ALA A 28 -20.57 -29.47 5.05
C ALA A 28 -21.10 -28.32 5.92
N VAL A 29 -20.20 -27.47 6.40
CA VAL A 29 -20.50 -26.32 7.25
C VAL A 29 -19.80 -25.08 6.70
N LEU A 30 -20.54 -24.02 6.46
CA LEU A 30 -20.03 -22.68 6.20
C LEU A 30 -20.21 -21.84 7.46
N LEU A 31 -19.14 -21.36 8.04
CA LEU A 31 -19.14 -20.41 9.14
C LEU A 31 -18.88 -19.01 8.60
N LEU A 32 -19.94 -18.20 8.53
CA LEU A 32 -19.84 -16.78 8.20
C LEU A 32 -19.47 -16.00 9.47
N ALA A 33 -18.27 -15.47 9.51
CA ALA A 33 -17.70 -14.90 10.72
C ALA A 33 -17.23 -13.47 10.49
N VAL A 34 -17.94 -12.51 11.09
CA VAL A 34 -17.66 -11.07 10.95
C VAL A 34 -16.26 -10.70 11.45
N PRO A 35 -15.71 -9.52 11.08
CA PRO A 35 -14.43 -9.05 11.62
C PRO A 35 -14.44 -9.08 13.15
N GLY A 36 -13.31 -9.45 13.76
CA GLY A 36 -13.17 -9.44 15.22
C GLY A 36 -14.04 -10.45 15.99
N SER A 37 -14.67 -11.42 15.31
CA SER A 37 -15.54 -12.44 15.95
C SER A 37 -14.78 -13.66 16.50
N GLY A 38 -13.44 -13.72 16.36
CA GLY A 38 -12.63 -14.82 16.87
C GLY A 38 -12.56 -16.05 15.95
N LYS A 39 -12.64 -15.89 14.62
CA LYS A 39 -12.55 -16.94 13.59
C LYS A 39 -11.47 -18.01 13.90
N THR A 40 -10.23 -17.56 14.04
CA THR A 40 -9.09 -18.45 14.27
C THR A 40 -9.18 -19.16 15.63
N THR A 41 -9.72 -18.49 16.66
CA THR A 41 -9.94 -19.10 17.98
C THR A 41 -10.93 -20.26 17.87
N VAL A 42 -12.06 -20.05 17.20
CA VAL A 42 -13.08 -21.07 16.98
C VAL A 42 -12.52 -22.24 16.17
N LEU A 43 -11.79 -21.97 15.08
CA LEU A 43 -11.22 -23.01 14.24
C LEU A 43 -10.21 -23.87 15.03
N VAL A 44 -9.28 -23.26 15.78
CA VAL A 44 -8.31 -23.96 16.61
C VAL A 44 -9.00 -24.74 17.74
N THR A 45 -10.02 -24.17 18.38
CA THR A 45 -10.77 -24.88 19.46
C THR A 45 -11.56 -26.05 18.88
N ARG A 46 -12.13 -25.91 17.68
CA ARG A 46 -12.79 -27.02 16.96
C ARG A 46 -11.81 -28.17 16.71
N LEU A 47 -10.58 -27.89 16.24
CA LEU A 47 -9.56 -28.94 16.06
C LEU A 47 -9.28 -29.66 17.38
N GLY A 48 -9.12 -28.93 18.47
CA GLY A 48 -8.98 -29.51 19.80
C GLY A 48 -10.17 -30.41 20.22
N TYR A 49 -11.41 -29.94 19.95
CA TYR A 49 -12.62 -30.71 20.23
C TYR A 49 -12.70 -32.02 19.44
N MET A 50 -12.38 -31.98 18.13
CA MET A 50 -12.34 -33.17 17.27
C MET A 50 -11.38 -34.23 17.78
N LEU A 51 -10.19 -33.82 18.22
CA LEU A 51 -9.19 -34.76 18.78
C LEU A 51 -9.56 -35.26 20.17
N CYS A 52 -9.84 -34.35 21.10
CA CYS A 52 -9.97 -34.68 22.52
C CYS A 52 -11.31 -35.34 22.87
N CYS A 53 -12.40 -35.01 22.16
CA CYS A 53 -13.75 -35.49 22.49
C CYS A 53 -14.31 -36.45 21.44
N CYS A 54 -14.05 -36.22 20.13
CA CYS A 54 -14.59 -37.09 19.09
C CYS A 54 -13.65 -38.26 18.75
N GLY A 55 -12.44 -38.29 19.30
CA GLY A 55 -11.47 -39.37 19.06
C GLY A 55 -10.95 -39.44 17.61
N ILE A 56 -11.07 -38.32 16.86
CA ILE A 56 -10.60 -38.24 15.48
C ILE A 56 -9.07 -38.14 15.49
N SER A 57 -8.40 -38.99 14.71
CA SER A 57 -6.93 -38.95 14.60
C SER A 57 -6.44 -37.60 14.05
N PRO A 58 -5.33 -37.03 14.56
CA PRO A 58 -4.72 -35.85 14.00
C PRO A 58 -4.43 -35.95 12.50
N ASP A 59 -4.00 -37.14 12.05
CA ASP A 59 -3.68 -37.40 10.63
C ASP A 59 -4.92 -37.44 9.73
N ALA A 60 -6.13 -37.55 10.30
CA ALA A 60 -7.39 -37.55 9.57
C ALA A 60 -7.93 -36.15 9.29
N ILE A 61 -7.27 -35.11 9.80
CA ILE A 61 -7.72 -33.71 9.67
C ILE A 61 -6.73 -32.92 8.84
N LEU A 62 -7.21 -32.34 7.74
CA LEU A 62 -6.47 -31.39 6.92
C LEU A 62 -7.03 -29.98 7.10
N THR A 63 -6.24 -29.07 7.61
CA THR A 63 -6.60 -27.64 7.69
C THR A 63 -5.82 -26.84 6.65
N MET A 64 -6.54 -26.14 5.80
CA MET A 64 -5.97 -25.30 4.74
C MET A 64 -6.04 -23.83 5.11
N THR A 65 -4.93 -23.11 4.92
CA THR A 65 -4.81 -21.67 5.18
C THR A 65 -4.33 -20.96 3.92
N TYR A 66 -4.57 -19.64 3.86
CA TYR A 66 -4.16 -18.83 2.70
C TYR A 66 -2.64 -18.56 2.66
N THR A 67 -1.98 -18.37 3.82
CA THR A 67 -0.55 -18.00 3.89
C THR A 67 0.26 -18.92 4.80
N LYS A 68 1.57 -19.03 4.51
CA LYS A 68 2.52 -19.71 5.39
C LYS A 68 2.57 -19.11 6.82
N ALA A 69 2.36 -17.79 6.93
CA ALA A 69 2.30 -17.11 8.23
C ALA A 69 1.08 -17.55 9.04
N ALA A 70 -0.12 -17.62 8.43
CA ALA A 70 -1.33 -18.10 9.07
C ALA A 70 -1.19 -19.58 9.50
N THR A 71 -0.57 -20.42 8.66
CA THR A 71 -0.24 -21.82 9.01
C THR A 71 0.57 -21.89 10.31
N ARG A 72 1.69 -21.16 10.38
CA ARG A 72 2.58 -21.16 11.56
C ARG A 72 1.88 -20.60 12.80
N GLU A 73 1.11 -19.55 12.66
CA GLU A 73 0.37 -18.93 13.76
C GLU A 73 -0.69 -19.90 14.32
N MET A 74 -1.44 -20.56 13.44
CA MET A 74 -2.45 -21.54 13.82
C MET A 74 -1.81 -22.76 14.54
N GLN A 75 -0.68 -23.27 14.05
CA GLN A 75 0.08 -24.34 14.70
C GLN A 75 0.55 -23.92 16.09
N LYS A 76 1.17 -22.75 16.24
CA LYS A 76 1.61 -22.21 17.52
C LYS A 76 0.45 -22.06 18.50
N ARG A 77 -0.69 -21.56 18.03
CA ARG A 77 -1.89 -21.37 18.84
C ARG A 77 -2.47 -22.71 19.29
N PHE A 78 -2.50 -23.71 18.41
CA PHE A 78 -2.93 -25.06 18.74
C PHE A 78 -2.05 -25.67 19.83
N VAL A 79 -0.73 -25.67 19.67
CA VAL A 79 0.22 -26.19 20.67
C VAL A 79 0.07 -25.46 22.00
N ARG A 80 -0.09 -24.16 22.01
CA ARG A 80 -0.27 -23.37 23.23
C ARG A 80 -1.54 -23.77 24.00
N LEU A 81 -2.65 -24.01 23.28
CA LEU A 81 -3.94 -24.33 23.91
C LEU A 81 -4.07 -25.80 24.27
N PHE A 82 -3.64 -26.71 23.39
CA PHE A 82 -3.95 -28.14 23.49
C PHE A 82 -2.72 -29.05 23.62
N GLY A 83 -1.50 -28.52 23.54
CA GLY A 83 -0.28 -29.32 23.51
C GLY A 83 -0.08 -30.26 24.72
N GLN A 84 -0.69 -29.96 25.87
CA GLN A 84 -0.67 -30.81 27.04
C GLN A 84 -1.61 -32.04 26.92
N ASP A 85 -2.81 -31.86 26.36
CA ASP A 85 -3.81 -32.92 26.22
C ASP A 85 -3.71 -33.64 24.86
N CYS A 86 -3.26 -32.92 23.82
CA CYS A 86 -3.13 -33.40 22.44
C CYS A 86 -1.76 -33.00 21.88
N PRO A 87 -0.69 -33.77 22.11
CA PRO A 87 0.67 -33.40 21.69
C PRO A 87 0.89 -33.45 20.19
N GLN A 88 0.07 -34.19 19.43
CA GLN A 88 0.12 -34.24 17.97
C GLN A 88 -0.72 -33.14 17.39
N VAL A 89 -0.10 -32.34 16.50
CA VAL A 89 -0.77 -31.25 15.76
C VAL A 89 -1.39 -31.82 14.50
N PRO A 90 -2.66 -31.54 14.20
CA PRO A 90 -3.28 -31.86 12.90
C PRO A 90 -2.49 -31.30 11.73
N GLU A 91 -2.67 -31.86 10.54
CA GLU A 91 -2.00 -31.34 9.36
C GLU A 91 -2.58 -29.97 8.98
N ILE A 92 -1.76 -28.92 9.13
CA ILE A 92 -2.11 -27.53 8.76
C ILE A 92 -1.15 -27.09 7.67
N ARG A 93 -1.67 -26.76 6.47
CA ARG A 93 -0.88 -26.36 5.30
C ARG A 93 -1.54 -25.25 4.52
N THR A 94 -0.76 -24.58 3.67
CA THR A 94 -1.34 -23.78 2.58
C THR A 94 -1.89 -24.69 1.47
N ILE A 95 -2.82 -24.21 0.67
CA ILE A 95 -3.39 -24.98 -0.45
C ILE A 95 -2.30 -25.37 -1.46
N ASN A 96 -1.35 -24.46 -1.74
CA ASN A 96 -0.18 -24.82 -2.55
C ASN A 96 0.67 -25.93 -1.92
N GLY A 97 0.81 -25.93 -0.59
CA GLY A 97 1.51 -26.99 0.14
C GLY A 97 0.82 -28.36 0.04
N VAL A 98 -0.52 -28.36 -0.03
CA VAL A 98 -1.31 -29.59 -0.30
C VAL A 98 -1.12 -29.99 -1.77
N SER A 99 -1.13 -29.06 -2.71
CA SER A 99 -0.89 -29.30 -4.13
C SER A 99 0.50 -29.94 -4.37
N SER A 100 1.54 -29.42 -3.70
CA SER A 100 2.87 -30.02 -3.74
C SER A 100 2.85 -31.47 -3.25
N LYS A 101 2.17 -31.76 -2.10
CA LYS A 101 2.06 -33.11 -1.55
C LYS A 101 1.37 -34.10 -2.52
N ILE A 102 0.36 -33.62 -3.27
CA ILE A 102 -0.33 -34.42 -4.30
C ILE A 102 0.63 -34.73 -5.45
N ILE A 103 1.35 -33.75 -5.95
CA ILE A 103 2.33 -33.91 -7.03
C ILE A 103 3.46 -34.86 -6.61
N ASP A 104 4.01 -34.71 -5.40
CA ASP A 104 5.05 -35.54 -4.85
C ASP A 104 4.58 -37.00 -4.70
N PHE A 105 3.33 -37.21 -4.29
CA PHE A 105 2.75 -38.54 -4.18
C PHE A 105 2.58 -39.19 -5.56
N TYR A 106 2.05 -38.44 -6.53
CA TYR A 106 1.94 -38.89 -7.93
C TYR A 106 3.30 -39.26 -8.51
N THR A 107 4.31 -38.42 -8.32
CA THR A 107 5.66 -38.67 -8.83
C THR A 107 6.27 -39.96 -8.27
N ARG A 108 6.01 -40.25 -6.99
CA ARG A 108 6.51 -41.48 -6.33
C ARG A 108 5.78 -42.76 -6.75
N THR A 109 4.48 -42.66 -7.07
CA THR A 109 3.63 -43.82 -7.32
C THR A 109 3.45 -44.13 -8.82
N HIS A 110 3.41 -43.08 -9.66
CA HIS A 110 3.11 -43.18 -11.11
C HIS A 110 4.20 -42.56 -12.01
N GLY A 111 5.13 -41.80 -11.39
CA GLY A 111 6.14 -41.10 -12.16
C GLY A 111 7.25 -41.96 -12.70
N SER A 112 7.45 -41.98 -14.01
CA SER A 112 8.60 -42.59 -14.67
C SER A 112 9.68 -41.54 -14.97
N GLY A 113 10.28 -40.92 -13.97
CA GLY A 113 11.41 -39.99 -14.11
C GLY A 113 11.04 -38.57 -14.52
N SER A 114 11.94 -37.64 -14.28
CA SER A 114 11.93 -36.17 -14.54
C SER A 114 10.60 -35.44 -14.31
N ALA A 115 10.28 -35.23 -13.03
CA ALA A 115 9.23 -34.32 -12.60
C ALA A 115 9.52 -32.88 -13.02
N PHE A 116 8.47 -32.10 -13.26
CA PHE A 116 8.57 -30.65 -13.35
C PHE A 116 9.04 -30.09 -12.01
N THR A 117 9.95 -29.13 -12.04
CA THR A 117 10.45 -28.45 -10.84
C THR A 117 9.77 -27.09 -10.66
N VAL A 118 9.54 -26.70 -9.42
CA VAL A 118 9.01 -25.36 -9.14
C VAL A 118 10.11 -24.34 -9.40
N ALA A 119 9.80 -23.33 -10.21
CA ALA A 119 10.67 -22.19 -10.44
C ALA A 119 10.62 -21.27 -9.21
N GLU A 120 11.56 -21.45 -8.29
CA GLU A 120 11.63 -20.65 -7.05
C GLU A 120 12.17 -19.24 -7.27
N ASN A 121 12.93 -19.04 -8.34
CA ASN A 121 13.53 -17.75 -8.67
C ASN A 121 12.54 -16.86 -9.43
N GLU A 122 11.89 -15.97 -8.70
CA GLU A 122 10.97 -14.96 -9.24
C GLU A 122 11.60 -14.08 -10.34
N GLY A 123 12.90 -13.82 -10.25
CA GLY A 123 13.65 -13.05 -11.25
C GLY A 123 13.73 -13.75 -12.61
N GLU A 124 13.83 -15.09 -12.62
CA GLU A 124 13.85 -15.85 -13.88
C GLU A 124 12.47 -15.87 -14.57
N LEU A 125 11.39 -15.98 -13.78
CA LEU A 125 10.03 -15.88 -14.30
C LEU A 125 9.76 -14.47 -14.85
N ALA A 126 10.20 -13.43 -14.12
CA ALA A 126 10.11 -12.04 -14.58
C ALA A 126 10.90 -11.80 -15.88
N LYS A 127 12.08 -12.42 -16.01
CA LYS A 127 12.90 -12.35 -17.23
C LYS A 127 12.20 -12.98 -18.42
N ILE A 128 11.59 -14.16 -18.27
CA ILE A 128 10.81 -14.79 -19.33
C ILE A 128 9.72 -13.84 -19.84
N VAL A 129 8.94 -13.24 -18.91
CA VAL A 129 7.88 -12.30 -19.29
C VAL A 129 8.44 -11.05 -19.98
N SER A 130 9.58 -10.52 -19.49
CA SER A 130 10.25 -9.36 -20.09
C SER A 130 10.74 -9.64 -21.52
N ASP A 131 11.34 -10.82 -21.75
CA ASP A 131 11.86 -11.21 -23.06
C ASP A 131 10.69 -11.41 -24.05
N LEU A 132 9.62 -12.07 -23.64
CA LEU A 132 8.40 -12.26 -24.45
C LEU A 132 7.70 -10.94 -24.78
N TYR A 133 7.60 -10.04 -23.80
CA TYR A 133 7.04 -8.70 -24.04
C TYR A 133 7.84 -7.96 -25.11
N ARG A 134 9.18 -7.99 -25.01
CA ARG A 134 10.06 -7.34 -25.99
C ARG A 134 9.93 -7.98 -27.39
N GLU A 135 9.81 -9.30 -27.48
CA GLU A 135 9.62 -9.99 -28.76
C GLU A 135 8.30 -9.62 -29.44
N LEU A 136 7.23 -9.47 -28.65
CA LEU A 136 5.91 -9.16 -29.17
C LEU A 136 5.72 -7.66 -29.46
N SER A 137 6.12 -6.77 -28.55
CA SER A 137 5.91 -5.33 -28.66
C SER A 137 7.04 -4.57 -29.38
N GLY A 138 8.26 -5.13 -29.40
CA GLY A 138 9.48 -4.42 -29.81
C GLY A 138 10.01 -3.43 -28.76
N GLU A 139 9.40 -3.33 -27.57
CA GLU A 139 9.75 -2.40 -26.49
C GLU A 139 10.31 -3.14 -25.27
N PHE A 140 11.07 -2.44 -24.44
CA PHE A 140 11.52 -2.95 -23.14
C PHE A 140 10.42 -2.77 -22.08
N ALA A 141 10.05 -3.87 -21.41
CA ALA A 141 9.12 -3.82 -20.31
C ALA A 141 9.73 -3.15 -19.08
N THR A 142 9.00 -2.21 -18.46
CA THR A 142 9.35 -1.73 -17.12
C THR A 142 8.97 -2.78 -16.06
N GLN A 143 9.54 -2.68 -14.84
CA GLN A 143 9.19 -3.59 -13.75
C GLN A 143 7.69 -3.57 -13.40
N SER A 144 7.04 -2.41 -13.55
CA SER A 144 5.59 -2.30 -13.34
C SER A 144 4.80 -3.08 -14.41
N VAL A 145 5.19 -3.00 -15.69
CA VAL A 145 4.57 -3.77 -16.78
C VAL A 145 4.75 -5.27 -16.54
N ILE A 146 5.97 -5.72 -16.21
CA ILE A 146 6.24 -7.14 -15.91
C ILE A 146 5.34 -7.62 -14.75
N LYS A 147 5.19 -6.81 -13.70
CA LYS A 147 4.36 -7.13 -12.54
C LYS A 147 2.88 -7.26 -12.91
N GLU A 148 2.35 -6.36 -13.74
CA GLU A 148 0.96 -6.43 -14.20
C GLU A 148 0.72 -7.63 -15.11
N LEU A 149 1.60 -7.92 -16.07
CA LEU A 149 1.50 -9.10 -16.92
C LEU A 149 1.54 -10.40 -16.10
N ARG A 150 2.41 -10.49 -15.09
CA ARG A 150 2.47 -11.64 -14.18
C ARG A 150 1.20 -11.78 -13.33
N LYS A 151 0.60 -10.69 -12.89
CA LYS A 151 -0.72 -10.73 -12.24
C LYS A 151 -1.79 -11.28 -13.18
N GLY A 152 -1.80 -10.85 -14.46
CA GLY A 152 -2.69 -11.38 -15.47
C GLY A 152 -2.52 -12.89 -15.67
N ILE A 153 -1.26 -13.39 -15.77
CA ILE A 153 -0.95 -14.83 -15.89
C ILE A 153 -1.51 -15.59 -14.66
N ALA A 154 -1.23 -15.11 -13.45
CA ALA A 154 -1.73 -15.73 -12.21
C ALA A 154 -3.27 -15.72 -12.16
N TYR A 155 -3.91 -14.62 -12.57
CA TYR A 155 -5.37 -14.51 -12.62
C TYR A 155 -5.99 -15.54 -13.56
N VAL A 156 -5.46 -15.68 -14.78
CA VAL A 156 -5.93 -16.68 -15.76
C VAL A 156 -5.88 -18.10 -15.17
N LYS A 157 -4.75 -18.46 -14.55
CA LYS A 157 -4.54 -19.78 -13.94
C LYS A 157 -5.47 -20.03 -12.75
N ASN A 158 -5.58 -19.07 -11.84
CA ASN A 158 -6.38 -19.18 -10.62
C ASN A 158 -7.88 -19.18 -10.90
N MET A 159 -8.35 -18.42 -11.90
CA MET A 159 -9.75 -18.39 -12.34
C MET A 159 -10.09 -19.49 -13.33
N MET A 160 -9.09 -20.26 -13.78
CA MET A 160 -9.25 -21.31 -14.81
C MET A 160 -9.94 -20.75 -16.07
N LEU A 161 -9.48 -19.59 -16.58
CA LEU A 161 -10.11 -18.94 -17.72
C LEU A 161 -9.88 -19.74 -19.00
N GLY A 162 -10.95 -19.91 -19.79
CA GLY A 162 -10.87 -20.44 -21.15
C GLY A 162 -10.24 -19.42 -22.12
N LYS A 163 -9.80 -19.91 -23.29
CA LYS A 163 -9.14 -19.08 -24.31
C LYS A 163 -9.94 -17.83 -24.71
N GLU A 164 -11.25 -17.96 -24.79
CA GLU A 164 -12.17 -16.87 -25.15
C GLU A 164 -12.13 -15.73 -24.11
N ASN A 165 -12.14 -16.08 -22.82
CA ASN A 165 -12.14 -15.10 -21.73
C ASN A 165 -10.76 -14.47 -21.50
N ILE A 166 -9.66 -15.10 -21.96
CA ILE A 166 -8.32 -14.51 -21.88
C ILE A 166 -8.21 -13.31 -22.83
N VAL A 167 -8.87 -13.34 -23.98
CA VAL A 167 -8.88 -12.23 -24.95
C VAL A 167 -9.60 -11.00 -24.39
N GLU A 168 -10.59 -11.20 -23.52
CA GLU A 168 -11.37 -10.13 -22.92
C GLU A 168 -10.68 -9.50 -21.67
N LEU A 169 -9.58 -10.12 -21.21
CA LEU A 169 -8.88 -9.66 -20.00
C LEU A 169 -8.07 -8.38 -20.27
N ASP A 170 -8.46 -7.29 -19.62
CA ASP A 170 -7.70 -6.04 -19.66
C ASP A 170 -6.42 -6.14 -18.81
N THR A 171 -5.29 -6.29 -19.49
CA THR A 171 -3.94 -6.31 -18.88
C THR A 171 -3.11 -5.11 -19.29
N GLY A 172 -3.67 -4.17 -20.04
CA GLY A 172 -2.93 -3.07 -20.67
C GLY A 172 -1.97 -3.52 -21.78
N PHE A 173 -2.12 -4.74 -22.30
CA PHE A 173 -1.30 -5.30 -23.37
C PHE A 173 -2.13 -6.18 -24.32
N ASP A 174 -2.41 -5.69 -25.51
CA ASP A 174 -3.30 -6.35 -26.49
C ASP A 174 -2.87 -7.75 -26.87
N GLN A 175 -1.55 -8.02 -26.89
CA GLN A 175 -0.97 -9.32 -27.24
C GLN A 175 -0.81 -10.26 -26.02
N PHE A 176 -1.48 -9.96 -24.90
CA PHE A 176 -1.43 -10.79 -23.70
C PHE A 176 -1.82 -12.25 -23.92
N PRO A 177 -2.83 -12.61 -24.72
CA PRO A 177 -3.16 -14.01 -24.99
C PRO A 177 -1.99 -14.80 -25.61
N GLU A 178 -1.25 -14.18 -26.54
CA GLU A 178 -0.07 -14.77 -27.15
C GLU A 178 1.09 -14.88 -26.16
N LEU A 179 1.35 -13.82 -25.39
CA LEU A 179 2.34 -13.83 -24.31
C LEU A 179 2.06 -14.95 -23.32
N TYR A 180 0.80 -15.13 -22.90
CA TYR A 180 0.40 -16.20 -21.98
C TYR A 180 0.66 -17.60 -22.57
N ALA A 181 0.35 -17.82 -23.85
CA ALA A 181 0.60 -19.08 -24.52
C ALA A 181 2.11 -19.39 -24.60
N GLN A 182 2.92 -18.42 -25.00
CA GLN A 182 4.38 -18.55 -25.10
C GLN A 182 5.05 -18.71 -23.72
N TYR A 183 4.55 -18.02 -22.67
CA TYR A 183 5.01 -18.20 -21.30
C TYR A 183 4.86 -19.66 -20.83
N ASN A 184 3.68 -20.24 -21.02
CA ASN A 184 3.44 -21.63 -20.65
C ASN A 184 4.31 -22.60 -21.47
N LEU A 185 4.55 -22.31 -22.76
CA LEU A 185 5.45 -23.09 -23.60
C LEU A 185 6.89 -23.02 -23.09
N ALA A 186 7.36 -21.80 -22.73
CA ALA A 186 8.69 -21.58 -22.18
C ALA A 186 8.92 -22.32 -20.86
N LEU A 187 7.92 -22.39 -19.99
CA LEU A 187 8.00 -23.17 -18.75
C LEU A 187 8.07 -24.68 -19.06
N ARG A 188 7.22 -25.19 -19.96
CA ARG A 188 7.21 -26.62 -20.35
C ARG A 188 8.54 -27.05 -20.96
N GLN A 189 9.15 -26.25 -21.84
CA GLN A 189 10.46 -26.53 -22.41
C GLN A 189 11.57 -26.66 -21.38
N ARG A 190 11.50 -25.87 -20.30
CA ARG A 190 12.45 -25.91 -19.18
C ARG A 190 12.09 -26.96 -18.13
N ARG A 191 10.94 -27.63 -18.28
CA ARG A 191 10.35 -28.52 -17.26
C ARG A 191 10.14 -27.80 -15.94
N TRP A 192 9.73 -26.54 -16.03
CA TRP A 192 9.38 -25.71 -14.87
C TRP A 192 7.87 -25.62 -14.71
N MET A 193 7.45 -25.36 -13.48
CA MET A 193 6.11 -24.93 -13.10
C MET A 193 6.25 -23.75 -12.14
N ASP A 194 5.36 -22.76 -12.26
CA ASP A 194 5.23 -21.75 -11.23
C ASP A 194 4.28 -22.23 -10.10
N TYR A 195 4.08 -21.42 -9.06
CA TYR A 195 3.21 -21.79 -7.94
C TYR A 195 1.75 -21.96 -8.33
N ASP A 196 1.28 -21.31 -9.38
CA ASP A 196 -0.10 -21.45 -9.87
C ASP A 196 -0.24 -22.75 -10.69
N ASP A 197 0.79 -23.14 -11.44
CA ASP A 197 0.85 -24.42 -12.13
C ASP A 197 0.78 -25.61 -11.16
N GLN A 198 1.34 -25.49 -9.94
CA GLN A 198 1.21 -26.55 -8.94
C GLN A 198 -0.25 -26.91 -8.66
N MET A 199 -1.11 -25.88 -8.57
CA MET A 199 -2.54 -26.11 -8.34
C MET A 199 -3.22 -26.74 -9.57
N ILE A 200 -2.84 -26.29 -10.78
CA ILE A 200 -3.35 -26.88 -12.03
C ILE A 200 -2.97 -28.36 -12.13
N TYR A 201 -1.71 -28.68 -11.88
CA TYR A 201 -1.24 -30.07 -11.93
C TYR A 201 -1.89 -30.92 -10.85
N ALA A 202 -1.97 -30.42 -9.60
CA ALA A 202 -2.62 -31.14 -8.50
C ALA A 202 -4.10 -31.43 -8.84
N LYS A 203 -4.85 -30.43 -9.33
CA LYS A 203 -6.23 -30.65 -9.79
C LYS A 203 -6.31 -31.69 -10.89
N THR A 204 -5.46 -31.58 -11.90
CA THR A 204 -5.43 -32.50 -13.05
C THR A 204 -5.11 -33.95 -12.61
N ILE A 205 -4.18 -34.11 -11.67
CA ILE A 205 -3.84 -35.43 -11.06
C ILE A 205 -5.06 -36.02 -10.35
N LEU A 206 -5.71 -35.21 -9.50
CA LEU A 206 -6.90 -35.68 -8.76
C LEU A 206 -8.07 -36.07 -9.68
N GLU A 207 -8.21 -35.41 -10.84
CA GLU A 207 -9.26 -35.71 -11.81
C GLU A 207 -8.97 -36.96 -12.66
N ASN A 208 -7.71 -37.21 -12.99
CA ASN A 208 -7.33 -38.26 -13.90
C ASN A 208 -6.82 -39.56 -13.22
N TYR A 209 -6.48 -39.50 -11.94
CA TYR A 209 -5.97 -40.66 -11.17
C TYR A 209 -6.86 -40.94 -9.96
N PRO A 210 -7.91 -41.78 -10.15
CA PRO A 210 -8.90 -42.08 -9.10
C PRO A 210 -8.31 -42.70 -7.84
N ASP A 211 -7.23 -43.48 -7.97
CA ASP A 211 -6.49 -44.11 -6.87
C ASP A 211 -5.80 -43.07 -5.99
N ILE A 212 -5.20 -42.03 -6.59
CA ILE A 212 -4.59 -40.92 -5.86
C ILE A 212 -5.67 -40.11 -5.16
N LEU A 213 -6.77 -39.77 -5.87
CA LEU A 213 -7.91 -39.09 -5.27
C LEU A 213 -8.46 -39.85 -4.07
N ALA A 214 -8.68 -41.17 -4.20
CA ALA A 214 -9.17 -42.02 -3.14
C ALA A 214 -8.20 -42.01 -1.95
N TYR A 215 -6.89 -42.12 -2.19
CA TYR A 215 -5.87 -42.07 -1.14
C TYR A 215 -5.98 -40.77 -0.31
N PHE A 216 -6.05 -39.61 -0.95
CA PHE A 216 -6.15 -38.34 -0.21
C PHE A 216 -7.50 -38.14 0.49
N GLN A 217 -8.59 -38.65 -0.11
CA GLN A 217 -9.92 -38.63 0.52
C GLN A 217 -9.99 -39.56 1.74
N ASP A 218 -9.29 -40.69 1.74
CA ASP A 218 -9.21 -41.61 2.86
C ASP A 218 -8.26 -41.14 3.95
N ALA A 219 -7.14 -40.51 3.55
CA ALA A 219 -6.20 -39.92 4.50
C ALA A 219 -6.81 -38.71 5.23
N PHE A 220 -7.63 -37.87 4.54
CA PHE A 220 -8.19 -36.65 5.10
C PHE A 220 -9.72 -36.62 5.04
N PRO A 221 -10.43 -37.43 5.81
CA PRO A 221 -11.88 -37.42 5.87
C PRO A 221 -12.48 -36.12 6.41
N TYR A 222 -11.71 -35.28 7.10
CA TYR A 222 -12.13 -33.97 7.62
C TYR A 222 -11.26 -32.87 7.04
N ILE A 223 -11.90 -31.90 6.39
CA ILE A 223 -11.24 -30.75 5.78
C ILE A 223 -11.74 -29.46 6.41
N CYS A 224 -10.81 -28.62 6.85
CA CYS A 224 -11.08 -27.27 7.33
C CYS A 224 -10.41 -26.25 6.43
N VAL A 225 -11.07 -25.14 6.14
CA VAL A 225 -10.55 -24.04 5.30
C VAL A 225 -10.72 -22.72 6.03
N ASP A 226 -9.61 -22.03 6.28
CA ASP A 226 -9.61 -20.69 6.87
C ASP A 226 -9.56 -19.62 5.77
N GLU A 227 -10.15 -18.44 6.04
CA GLU A 227 -10.22 -17.31 5.11
C GLU A 227 -10.75 -17.71 3.72
N ALA A 228 -11.80 -18.52 3.68
CA ALA A 228 -12.33 -19.12 2.46
C ALA A 228 -12.77 -18.08 1.39
N GLN A 229 -13.07 -16.82 1.78
CA GLN A 229 -13.39 -15.74 0.84
C GLN A 229 -12.21 -15.29 -0.01
N ASP A 230 -10.97 -15.62 0.39
CA ASP A 230 -9.75 -15.26 -0.37
C ASP A 230 -9.28 -16.39 -1.28
N THR A 231 -9.93 -17.54 -1.20
CA THR A 231 -9.60 -18.75 -1.97
C THR A 231 -10.01 -18.57 -3.44
N SER A 232 -9.11 -18.93 -4.37
CA SER A 232 -9.37 -18.83 -5.82
C SER A 232 -10.26 -19.98 -6.35
N LYS A 233 -10.75 -19.83 -7.57
CA LYS A 233 -11.64 -20.81 -8.19
C LYS A 233 -10.98 -22.20 -8.32
N ILE A 234 -9.70 -22.27 -8.70
CA ILE A 234 -8.97 -23.53 -8.78
C ILE A 234 -8.76 -24.16 -7.40
N GLN A 235 -8.50 -23.33 -6.38
CA GLN A 235 -8.36 -23.81 -5.01
C GLN A 235 -9.66 -24.41 -4.49
N HIS A 236 -10.80 -23.76 -4.74
CA HIS A 236 -12.12 -24.31 -4.43
C HIS A 236 -12.38 -25.64 -5.15
N ALA A 237 -11.94 -25.76 -6.41
CA ALA A 237 -12.07 -27.02 -7.16
C ALA A 237 -11.27 -28.16 -6.51
N ILE A 238 -10.05 -27.91 -6.07
CA ILE A 238 -9.22 -28.89 -5.34
C ILE A 238 -9.89 -29.29 -4.02
N ILE A 239 -10.36 -28.31 -3.23
CA ILE A 239 -11.07 -28.56 -1.96
C ILE A 239 -12.30 -29.43 -2.20
N GLN A 240 -13.07 -29.12 -3.24
CA GLN A 240 -14.30 -29.84 -3.61
C GLN A 240 -14.01 -31.30 -3.99
N LEU A 241 -12.94 -31.56 -4.76
CA LEU A 241 -12.51 -32.92 -5.10
C LEU A 241 -12.14 -33.71 -3.83
N LEU A 242 -11.36 -33.13 -2.95
CA LEU A 242 -10.91 -33.79 -1.72
C LEU A 242 -12.07 -34.06 -0.75
N ALA A 243 -13.00 -33.11 -0.59
CA ALA A 243 -14.14 -33.24 0.34
C ALA A 243 -15.26 -34.15 -0.19
N ARG A 244 -15.25 -34.51 -1.47
CA ARG A 244 -16.38 -35.16 -2.16
C ARG A 244 -16.83 -36.50 -1.54
N LYS A 245 -15.90 -37.31 -1.02
CA LYS A 245 -16.19 -38.64 -0.50
C LYS A 245 -16.96 -38.61 0.82
N THR A 246 -16.50 -37.79 1.77
CA THR A 246 -17.06 -37.76 3.13
C THR A 246 -18.07 -36.61 3.33
N GLY A 247 -17.91 -35.54 2.59
CA GLY A 247 -18.71 -34.32 2.76
C GLY A 247 -18.36 -33.53 4.05
N ASN A 248 -17.37 -33.95 4.83
CA ASN A 248 -17.00 -33.27 6.08
C ASN A 248 -16.07 -32.09 5.76
N LEU A 249 -16.67 -30.98 5.38
CA LEU A 249 -16.01 -29.75 5.01
C LEU A 249 -16.46 -28.59 5.93
N PHE A 250 -15.50 -27.97 6.61
CA PHE A 250 -15.73 -26.79 7.42
C PHE A 250 -15.01 -25.58 6.82
N MET A 251 -15.75 -24.66 6.23
CA MET A 251 -15.23 -23.42 5.68
C MET A 251 -15.53 -22.23 6.59
N VAL A 252 -14.50 -21.44 6.90
CA VAL A 252 -14.63 -20.19 7.66
C VAL A 252 -14.30 -19.02 6.75
N GLY A 253 -15.16 -18.02 6.70
CA GLY A 253 -14.93 -16.85 5.87
C GLY A 253 -15.91 -15.73 6.12
N ASP A 254 -15.67 -14.62 5.45
CA ASP A 254 -16.51 -13.44 5.42
C ASP A 254 -16.38 -12.77 4.04
N GLU A 255 -17.38 -12.88 3.20
CA GLU A 255 -17.38 -12.30 1.85
C GLU A 255 -17.23 -10.77 1.88
N ASP A 256 -17.66 -10.09 2.97
CA ASP A 256 -17.45 -8.66 3.16
C ASP A 256 -15.97 -8.31 3.40
N GLN A 257 -15.12 -9.30 3.70
CA GLN A 257 -13.66 -9.15 3.82
C GLN A 257 -12.88 -9.69 2.62
N SER A 258 -13.55 -10.06 1.52
CA SER A 258 -12.88 -10.47 0.28
C SER A 258 -12.34 -9.24 -0.45
N ILE A 259 -11.02 -9.04 -0.36
CA ILE A 259 -10.29 -7.90 -0.93
C ILE A 259 -9.11 -8.31 -1.83
N TYR A 260 -9.02 -9.57 -2.20
CA TYR A 260 -7.98 -10.11 -3.05
C TYR A 260 -8.50 -10.53 -4.44
N GLY A 261 -9.54 -9.85 -4.97
CA GLY A 261 -10.05 -10.08 -6.31
C GLY A 261 -8.97 -9.97 -7.39
N PHE A 262 -8.05 -9.01 -7.24
CA PHE A 262 -6.87 -8.88 -8.11
C PHE A 262 -5.87 -10.07 -8.04
N ARG A 263 -6.03 -10.97 -7.06
CA ARG A 263 -5.34 -12.27 -6.94
C ARG A 263 -6.27 -13.44 -7.23
N ALA A 264 -7.35 -13.19 -7.93
CA ALA A 264 -8.37 -14.19 -8.29
C ALA A 264 -9.11 -14.81 -7.10
N ALA A 265 -9.29 -14.07 -6.00
CA ALA A 265 -10.22 -14.49 -4.94
C ALA A 265 -11.63 -14.69 -5.51
N TYR A 266 -12.30 -15.76 -5.09
CA TYR A 266 -13.59 -16.17 -5.64
C TYR A 266 -14.64 -16.29 -4.52
N PRO A 267 -15.16 -15.16 -3.98
CA PRO A 267 -16.15 -15.14 -2.91
C PRO A 267 -17.50 -15.76 -3.32
N ASP A 268 -17.77 -15.88 -4.62
CA ASP A 268 -18.96 -16.54 -5.16
C ASP A 268 -19.11 -17.97 -4.63
N ALA A 269 -18.01 -18.65 -4.31
CA ALA A 269 -18.04 -19.98 -3.71
C ALA A 269 -18.78 -19.98 -2.35
N LEU A 270 -18.60 -18.93 -1.53
CA LEU A 270 -19.33 -18.76 -0.27
C LEU A 270 -20.78 -18.42 -0.52
N MET A 271 -21.05 -17.58 -1.52
CA MET A 271 -22.43 -17.19 -1.89
C MET A 271 -23.27 -18.37 -2.38
N ARG A 272 -22.64 -19.29 -3.12
CA ARG A 272 -23.27 -20.48 -3.71
C ARG A 272 -23.02 -21.77 -2.93
N PHE A 273 -22.60 -21.68 -1.66
CA PHE A 273 -22.16 -22.84 -0.89
C PHE A 273 -23.23 -23.92 -0.77
N GLU A 274 -24.48 -23.55 -0.47
CA GLU A 274 -25.62 -24.48 -0.34
C GLU A 274 -26.04 -25.10 -1.68
N GLN A 275 -25.77 -24.40 -2.79
CA GLN A 275 -26.00 -24.96 -4.14
C GLN A 275 -24.97 -26.05 -4.44
N THR A 276 -23.72 -25.85 -4.01
CA THR A 276 -22.62 -26.81 -4.18
C THR A 276 -22.76 -27.99 -3.21
N TYR A 277 -23.23 -27.73 -1.98
CA TYR A 277 -23.40 -28.70 -0.91
C TYR A 277 -24.86 -28.67 -0.38
N PRO A 278 -25.81 -29.39 -1.01
CA PRO A 278 -27.25 -29.23 -0.71
C PRO A 278 -27.66 -29.56 0.74
N LYS A 279 -26.84 -30.29 1.49
CA LYS A 279 -27.06 -30.60 2.91
C LYS A 279 -26.23 -29.74 3.86
N ALA A 280 -25.64 -28.66 3.35
CA ALA A 280 -24.77 -27.80 4.13
C ALA A 280 -25.55 -27.05 5.22
N ARG A 281 -24.85 -26.77 6.31
CA ARG A 281 -25.30 -25.89 7.37
C ARG A 281 -24.53 -24.57 7.27
N VAL A 282 -25.25 -23.45 7.33
CA VAL A 282 -24.64 -22.11 7.43
C VAL A 282 -24.78 -21.64 8.87
N LEU A 283 -23.67 -21.38 9.51
CA LEU A 283 -23.58 -20.82 10.85
C LEU A 283 -23.10 -19.38 10.80
N LEU A 284 -23.54 -18.57 11.75
CA LEU A 284 -23.17 -17.16 11.84
C LEU A 284 -22.37 -16.91 13.12
N MET A 285 -21.34 -16.06 13.02
CA MET A 285 -20.67 -15.45 14.16
C MET A 285 -20.73 -13.94 13.97
N GLU A 286 -21.67 -13.30 14.69
CA GLU A 286 -22.04 -11.89 14.49
C GLU A 286 -21.49 -10.95 15.57
N GLU A 287 -20.97 -11.48 16.68
CA GLU A 287 -20.40 -10.68 17.76
C GLU A 287 -18.98 -10.24 17.45
N ASN A 288 -18.74 -8.95 17.56
CA ASN A 288 -17.41 -8.35 17.37
C ASN A 288 -16.82 -7.93 18.71
N TYR A 289 -15.64 -8.48 19.02
CA TYR A 289 -14.90 -8.25 20.26
C TYR A 289 -13.78 -7.21 20.10
N ARG A 290 -13.61 -6.66 18.89
CA ARG A 290 -12.48 -5.80 18.52
C ARG A 290 -12.81 -4.32 18.64
N SER A 291 -13.79 -3.86 17.87
CA SER A 291 -14.06 -2.45 17.63
C SER A 291 -15.20 -1.94 18.50
N THR A 292 -15.22 -0.64 18.75
CA THR A 292 -16.31 0.03 19.48
C THR A 292 -17.61 0.07 18.69
N PRO A 293 -18.77 0.26 19.37
CA PRO A 293 -20.06 0.37 18.69
C PRO A 293 -20.13 1.42 17.59
N GLU A 294 -19.48 2.56 17.79
CA GLU A 294 -19.48 3.70 16.86
C GLU A 294 -18.82 3.32 15.53
N ILE A 295 -17.63 2.70 15.59
CA ILE A 295 -16.92 2.20 14.41
C ILE A 295 -17.74 1.15 13.68
N LEU A 296 -18.36 0.21 14.44
CA LEU A 296 -19.14 -0.86 13.84
C LEU A 296 -20.46 -0.37 13.23
N HIS A 297 -21.10 0.61 13.86
CA HIS A 297 -22.32 1.22 13.30
C HIS A 297 -22.04 1.83 11.93
N LEU A 298 -20.97 2.63 11.83
CA LEU A 298 -20.55 3.25 10.59
C LEU A 298 -20.16 2.21 9.52
N ALA A 299 -19.31 1.23 9.89
CA ALA A 299 -18.86 0.19 8.97
C ALA A 299 -20.01 -0.68 8.48
N ASN A 300 -20.97 -1.02 9.34
CA ASN A 300 -22.16 -1.79 8.98
C ASN A 300 -23.08 -1.01 8.01
N GLY A 301 -23.37 0.25 8.30
CA GLY A 301 -24.17 1.13 7.42
C GLY A 301 -23.55 1.20 6.03
N PHE A 302 -22.23 1.34 5.98
CA PHE A 302 -21.49 1.45 4.74
C PHE A 302 -21.48 0.15 3.91
N ILE A 303 -21.16 -1.01 4.51
CA ILE A 303 -21.03 -2.27 3.77
C ILE A 303 -22.38 -2.84 3.30
N ARG A 304 -23.48 -2.51 3.97
CA ARG A 304 -24.83 -2.94 3.58
C ARG A 304 -25.25 -2.47 2.19
N LYS A 305 -24.59 -1.47 1.62
CA LYS A 305 -24.84 -0.97 0.26
C LYS A 305 -24.30 -1.90 -0.84
N ASN A 306 -23.45 -2.86 -0.50
CA ASN A 306 -23.08 -3.93 -1.42
C ASN A 306 -24.24 -4.90 -1.60
N THR A 307 -24.46 -5.33 -2.85
CA THR A 307 -25.51 -6.28 -3.21
C THR A 307 -25.06 -7.74 -3.13
N ASP A 308 -23.75 -7.96 -3.44
CA ASP A 308 -23.17 -9.30 -3.49
C ASP A 308 -22.64 -9.69 -2.09
N ARG A 309 -23.60 -9.94 -1.17
CA ARG A 309 -23.32 -10.32 0.22
C ARG A 309 -24.45 -11.14 0.83
N ARG A 310 -24.11 -11.92 1.86
CA ARG A 310 -25.09 -12.64 2.68
C ARG A 310 -25.64 -11.75 3.81
N PRO A 311 -26.92 -11.86 4.17
CA PRO A 311 -27.48 -11.12 5.31
C PRO A 311 -26.79 -11.51 6.61
N LYS A 312 -26.17 -10.54 7.28
CA LYS A 312 -25.57 -10.68 8.61
C LYS A 312 -25.49 -9.32 9.28
N THR A 313 -25.44 -9.29 10.60
CA THR A 313 -25.37 -8.07 11.40
C THR A 313 -24.20 -8.17 12.37
N VAL A 314 -23.25 -7.25 12.28
CA VAL A 314 -22.13 -7.17 13.22
C VAL A 314 -22.64 -6.52 14.51
N ARG A 315 -22.52 -7.22 15.64
CA ARG A 315 -22.96 -6.77 16.97
C ARG A 315 -21.75 -6.44 17.82
N PRO A 316 -21.65 -5.22 18.36
CA PRO A 316 -20.59 -4.87 19.27
C PRO A 316 -20.76 -5.57 20.62
N THR A 317 -19.65 -6.02 21.20
CA THR A 317 -19.60 -6.54 22.59
C THR A 317 -18.93 -5.55 23.52
N ARG A 318 -18.18 -4.59 22.98
CA ARG A 318 -17.51 -3.55 23.75
C ARG A 318 -18.47 -2.42 24.10
N VAL A 319 -18.16 -1.70 25.17
CA VAL A 319 -18.93 -0.50 25.57
C VAL A 319 -18.62 0.67 24.64
N SER A 320 -19.58 1.56 24.52
CA SER A 320 -19.44 2.86 23.85
C SER A 320 -18.37 3.72 24.54
N GLY A 321 -17.63 4.54 23.82
CA GLY A 321 -16.65 5.46 24.42
C GLY A 321 -15.53 5.93 23.50
N ALA A 322 -15.54 5.51 22.25
CA ALA A 322 -14.58 6.00 21.28
C ALA A 322 -15.31 6.55 20.04
N ASN A 323 -14.73 7.55 19.40
CA ASN A 323 -15.37 8.28 18.32
C ASN A 323 -14.76 7.93 16.96
N VAL A 324 -15.58 8.02 15.91
CA VAL A 324 -15.11 8.14 14.55
C VAL A 324 -14.91 9.63 14.24
N HIS A 325 -13.69 9.97 13.85
CA HIS A 325 -13.29 11.34 13.65
C HIS A 325 -13.17 11.64 12.14
N LEU A 326 -13.77 12.74 11.71
CA LEU A 326 -13.62 13.21 10.34
C LEU A 326 -12.75 14.48 10.32
N ILE A 327 -11.53 14.35 9.77
CA ILE A 327 -10.59 15.45 9.63
C ILE A 327 -10.87 16.16 8.31
N SER A 328 -11.27 17.44 8.37
CA SER A 328 -11.39 18.29 7.18
C SER A 328 -10.05 18.92 6.86
N ALA A 329 -9.45 18.52 5.72
CA ALA A 329 -8.20 19.04 5.22
C ALA A 329 -8.44 19.95 4.01
N ALA A 330 -7.66 21.01 3.84
CA ALA A 330 -7.78 21.88 2.67
C ALA A 330 -7.42 21.16 1.38
N ASP A 331 -6.38 20.35 1.43
CA ASP A 331 -5.83 19.60 0.32
C ASP A 331 -5.07 18.34 0.83
N ARG A 332 -4.53 17.59 -0.10
CA ARG A 332 -3.77 16.37 0.19
C ARG A 332 -2.51 16.64 1.02
N THR A 333 -1.84 17.76 0.81
CA THR A 333 -0.64 18.18 1.58
C THR A 333 -0.98 18.35 3.06
N ALA A 334 -2.16 18.87 3.37
CA ALA A 334 -2.63 19.06 4.73
C ALA A 334 -2.84 17.75 5.50
N GLN A 335 -3.21 16.64 4.82
CA GLN A 335 -3.29 15.31 5.46
C GLN A 335 -1.92 14.87 5.99
N TYR A 336 -0.88 15.02 5.16
CA TYR A 336 0.47 14.62 5.54
C TYR A 336 1.01 15.47 6.70
N ALA A 337 0.73 16.77 6.70
CA ALA A 337 1.15 17.66 7.77
C ALA A 337 0.45 17.31 9.10
N TRP A 338 -0.85 16.96 9.05
CA TRP A 338 -1.58 16.47 10.22
C TRP A 338 -0.98 15.17 10.78
N LEU A 339 -0.70 14.21 9.90
CA LEU A 339 -0.11 12.93 10.30
C LEU A 339 1.30 13.08 10.86
N LEU A 340 2.08 14.02 10.35
CA LEU A 340 3.41 14.33 10.87
C LEU A 340 3.35 14.86 12.31
N ASP A 341 2.38 15.76 12.59
CA ASP A 341 2.17 16.26 13.93
C ASP A 341 1.72 15.15 14.90
N MET A 342 0.85 14.26 14.44
CA MET A 342 0.42 13.09 15.23
C MET A 342 1.56 12.08 15.46
N ALA A 343 2.48 11.92 14.50
CA ALA A 343 3.62 11.03 14.63
C ALA A 343 4.55 11.38 15.80
N ALA A 344 4.61 12.68 16.16
CA ALA A 344 5.39 13.15 17.30
C ALA A 344 4.82 12.66 18.65
N HIS A 345 3.57 12.21 18.69
CA HIS A 345 2.85 11.89 19.93
C HIS A 345 2.29 10.45 19.96
N CYS A 346 2.60 9.60 18.98
CA CYS A 346 2.04 8.25 18.88
C CYS A 346 2.80 7.24 19.75
N ASP A 347 2.07 6.28 20.31
CA ASP A 347 2.54 5.23 21.23
C ASP A 347 2.93 3.90 20.57
N GLY A 348 3.00 3.83 19.23
CA GLY A 348 3.35 2.62 18.46
C GLY A 348 2.19 1.64 18.25
N GLN A 349 0.98 1.94 18.70
CA GLN A 349 -0.27 1.21 18.41
C GLN A 349 -1.14 1.94 17.38
N THR A 350 -0.63 3.01 16.82
CA THR A 350 -1.29 3.85 15.82
C THR A 350 -0.85 3.44 14.42
N ALA A 351 -1.81 3.18 13.53
CA ALA A 351 -1.55 2.84 12.14
C ALA A 351 -2.13 3.87 11.17
N VAL A 352 -1.38 4.19 10.13
CA VAL A 352 -1.86 4.88 8.94
C VAL A 352 -2.06 3.85 7.84
N LEU A 353 -3.30 3.69 7.42
CA LEU A 353 -3.67 2.74 6.36
C LEU A 353 -3.99 3.51 5.07
N TYR A 354 -3.53 2.98 3.97
CA TYR A 354 -3.68 3.57 2.63
C TYR A 354 -3.93 2.50 1.57
N ARG A 355 -4.46 2.92 0.42
CA ARG A 355 -4.78 2.03 -0.70
C ARG A 355 -3.54 1.52 -1.42
N ASN A 356 -2.61 2.42 -1.74
CA ASN A 356 -1.41 2.16 -2.52
C ASN A 356 -0.16 2.61 -1.76
N ASN A 357 0.96 1.93 -1.93
CA ASN A 357 2.24 2.27 -1.30
C ASN A 357 2.70 3.70 -1.59
N ASP A 358 2.36 4.23 -2.77
CA ASP A 358 2.73 5.59 -3.17
C ASP A 358 2.19 6.67 -2.22
N SER A 359 0.98 6.45 -1.67
CA SER A 359 0.36 7.37 -0.71
C SER A 359 1.19 7.57 0.55
N ALA A 360 2.03 6.61 0.92
CA ALA A 360 2.90 6.73 2.09
C ALA A 360 4.18 7.53 1.82
N LEU A 361 4.62 7.65 0.56
CA LEU A 361 5.92 8.24 0.24
C LEU A 361 6.10 9.69 0.72
N PRO A 362 5.11 10.61 0.54
CA PRO A 362 5.23 11.96 1.08
C PRO A 362 5.30 11.99 2.62
N LEU A 363 4.60 11.09 3.31
CA LEU A 363 4.66 10.98 4.77
C LEU A 363 6.02 10.45 5.22
N ILE A 364 6.54 9.41 4.57
CA ILE A 364 7.86 8.87 4.83
C ILE A 364 8.93 9.95 4.61
N ASP A 365 8.84 10.70 3.51
CA ASP A 365 9.74 11.83 3.24
C ASP A 365 9.75 12.84 4.39
N LEU A 366 8.57 13.21 4.88
CA LEU A 366 8.43 14.15 5.99
C LEU A 366 8.99 13.61 7.30
N MET A 367 8.68 12.34 7.64
CA MET A 367 9.15 11.69 8.86
C MET A 367 10.67 11.54 8.86
N GLU A 368 11.26 11.13 7.72
CA GLU A 368 12.72 11.07 7.56
C GLU A 368 13.39 12.45 7.75
N ARG A 369 12.77 13.51 7.22
CA ARG A 369 13.30 14.89 7.38
C ARG A 369 13.26 15.36 8.82
N GLN A 370 12.27 14.90 9.60
CA GLN A 370 12.10 15.30 11.01
C GLN A 370 12.72 14.30 12.00
N GLY A 371 13.18 13.14 11.52
CA GLY A 371 13.74 12.08 12.35
C GLY A 371 12.69 11.36 13.23
N PHE A 372 11.41 11.34 12.81
CA PHE A 372 10.38 10.60 13.52
C PHE A 372 10.43 9.11 13.20
N PRO A 373 10.30 8.23 14.21
CA PRO A 373 10.30 6.80 13.98
C PRO A 373 9.00 6.33 13.32
N TYR A 374 9.12 5.39 12.41
CA TYR A 374 7.98 4.72 11.77
C TYR A 374 8.34 3.30 11.35
N ARG A 375 7.31 2.49 11.10
CA ARG A 375 7.44 1.10 10.65
C ARG A 375 6.63 0.89 9.38
N CYS A 376 7.28 0.54 8.29
CA CYS A 376 6.60 0.20 7.04
C CYS A 376 6.36 -1.30 6.94
N ARG A 377 5.15 -1.69 6.47
CA ARG A 377 4.84 -3.07 6.12
C ARG A 377 4.77 -3.24 4.62
N GLN A 378 5.62 -4.10 4.08
CA GLN A 378 5.60 -4.52 2.67
C GLN A 378 5.63 -3.34 1.67
N MET A 379 6.58 -2.44 1.83
CA MET A 379 6.88 -1.45 0.81
C MET A 379 7.60 -2.10 -0.37
N ASP A 380 7.39 -1.58 -1.56
CA ASP A 380 8.09 -1.97 -2.78
C ASP A 380 8.57 -0.74 -3.56
N ASP A 381 9.44 -0.94 -4.54
CA ASP A 381 9.99 0.12 -5.38
C ASP A 381 9.17 0.37 -6.67
N THR A 382 7.95 -0.15 -6.74
CA THR A 382 7.09 -0.07 -7.95
C THR A 382 6.83 1.37 -8.39
N PHE A 383 6.68 2.30 -7.44
CA PHE A 383 6.53 3.72 -7.75
C PHE A 383 7.72 4.26 -8.57
N PHE A 384 8.94 3.98 -8.12
CA PHE A 384 10.17 4.51 -8.74
C PHE A 384 10.47 3.88 -10.11
N THR A 385 9.90 2.71 -10.40
CA THR A 385 10.00 2.02 -11.67
C THR A 385 8.78 2.24 -12.57
N HIS A 386 7.79 2.99 -12.11
CA HIS A 386 6.60 3.32 -12.89
C HIS A 386 6.95 4.18 -14.10
N ARG A 387 6.25 3.96 -15.22
CA ARG A 387 6.53 4.62 -16.50
C ARG A 387 6.60 6.14 -16.39
N ILE A 388 5.64 6.78 -15.71
CA ILE A 388 5.63 8.24 -15.52
C ILE A 388 6.90 8.71 -14.79
N VAL A 389 7.31 8.03 -13.72
CA VAL A 389 8.51 8.39 -12.96
C VAL A 389 9.77 8.21 -13.81
N ALA A 390 9.89 7.06 -14.48
CA ALA A 390 11.02 6.77 -15.37
C ALA A 390 11.12 7.76 -16.55
N ASP A 391 9.99 8.17 -17.12
CA ASP A 391 9.94 9.14 -18.21
C ASP A 391 10.38 10.53 -17.73
N LEU A 392 9.91 10.98 -16.58
CA LEU A 392 10.31 12.26 -15.99
C LEU A 392 11.80 12.28 -15.63
N LEU A 393 12.32 11.19 -15.06
CA LEU A 393 13.76 11.04 -14.82
C LEU A 393 14.54 11.05 -16.13
N GLY A 394 14.04 10.45 -17.21
CA GLY A 394 14.62 10.49 -18.54
C GLY A 394 14.66 11.91 -19.13
N ILE A 395 13.59 12.69 -18.95
CA ILE A 395 13.51 14.10 -19.39
C ILE A 395 14.55 14.94 -18.61
N ILE A 396 14.63 14.76 -17.30
CA ILE A 396 15.61 15.47 -16.45
C ILE A 396 17.04 15.08 -16.83
N ALA A 397 17.30 13.78 -17.06
CA ALA A 397 18.62 13.32 -17.51
C ALA A 397 19.03 13.91 -18.85
N PHE A 398 18.10 14.01 -19.80
CA PHE A 398 18.34 14.65 -21.09
C PHE A 398 18.53 16.19 -20.98
N ALA A 399 17.80 16.84 -20.06
CA ALA A 399 18.00 18.26 -19.79
C ALA A 399 19.39 18.54 -19.22
N ASN A 400 19.93 17.65 -18.35
CA ASN A 400 21.28 17.75 -17.80
C ASN A 400 22.37 17.45 -18.83
N ASP A 401 22.17 16.42 -19.65
CA ASP A 401 23.12 16.03 -20.71
C ASP A 401 22.40 15.89 -22.06
N ARG A 402 22.45 16.95 -22.86
CA ARG A 402 21.83 17.03 -24.20
C ARG A 402 22.52 16.17 -25.27
N LYS A 403 23.59 15.48 -24.93
CA LYS A 403 24.24 14.45 -25.73
C LYS A 403 23.80 13.03 -25.35
N ASN A 404 22.99 12.89 -24.33
CA ASN A 404 22.48 11.58 -23.87
C ASN A 404 21.45 11.01 -24.86
N THR A 405 21.96 10.27 -25.85
CA THR A 405 21.15 9.67 -26.93
C THR A 405 20.18 8.62 -26.39
N GLU A 406 20.54 7.89 -25.35
CA GLU A 406 19.68 6.88 -24.73
C GLU A 406 18.46 7.53 -24.07
N ALA A 407 18.66 8.58 -23.29
CA ALA A 407 17.57 9.33 -22.68
C ALA A 407 16.65 9.93 -23.75
N PHE A 408 17.22 10.54 -24.80
CA PHE A 408 16.45 11.12 -25.89
C PHE A 408 15.57 10.11 -26.61
N LEU A 409 16.11 8.94 -26.96
CA LEU A 409 15.33 7.86 -27.65
C LEU A 409 14.18 7.32 -26.78
N ARG A 410 14.26 7.47 -25.47
CA ARG A 410 13.16 7.05 -24.56
C ARG A 410 12.04 8.10 -24.44
N ILE A 411 12.33 9.40 -24.72
CA ILE A 411 11.39 10.49 -24.43
C ILE A 411 10.86 11.22 -25.65
N TYR A 412 11.53 11.24 -26.83
CA TYR A 412 11.22 12.11 -27.96
C TYR A 412 9.77 12.03 -28.44
N TYR A 413 9.14 10.87 -28.38
CA TYR A 413 7.75 10.65 -28.82
C TYR A 413 6.72 10.93 -27.72
N LYS A 414 7.16 11.18 -26.49
CA LYS A 414 6.32 11.43 -25.32
C LYS A 414 6.14 12.91 -25.02
N ILE A 415 7.02 13.73 -25.53
CA ILE A 415 7.05 15.19 -25.34
C ILE A 415 6.54 15.89 -26.61
N GLY A 416 5.32 15.86 -26.92
CA GLY A 416 4.54 16.57 -27.95
C GLY A 416 5.26 17.29 -29.12
N CYS A 417 6.47 16.87 -29.52
CA CYS A 417 7.34 17.62 -30.44
C CYS A 417 7.23 17.19 -31.91
N GLY A 418 6.42 16.18 -32.24
CA GLY A 418 6.24 15.72 -33.61
C GLY A 418 7.49 15.11 -34.28
N ILE A 419 8.47 14.67 -33.49
CA ILE A 419 9.72 14.07 -33.97
C ILE A 419 9.44 12.62 -34.36
N THR A 420 9.78 12.26 -35.60
CA THR A 420 9.64 10.87 -36.08
C THR A 420 10.79 9.99 -35.60
N LYS A 421 10.57 8.67 -35.53
CA LYS A 421 11.59 7.69 -35.14
C LYS A 421 12.87 7.83 -35.99
N LYS A 422 12.71 7.96 -37.30
CA LYS A 422 13.86 8.14 -38.23
C LYS A 422 14.65 9.42 -37.95
N ALA A 423 13.97 10.51 -37.62
CA ALA A 423 14.62 11.77 -37.26
C ALA A 423 15.37 11.67 -35.94
N ALA A 424 14.78 11.00 -34.95
CA ALA A 424 15.42 10.78 -33.64
C ALA A 424 16.67 9.87 -33.76
N GLU A 425 16.58 8.76 -34.50
CA GLU A 425 17.71 7.86 -34.75
C GLU A 425 18.85 8.57 -35.49
N TYR A 426 18.54 9.32 -36.56
CA TYR A 426 19.51 10.13 -37.27
C TYR A 426 20.23 11.12 -36.35
N ALA A 427 19.48 11.88 -35.56
CA ALA A 427 20.04 12.87 -34.65
C ALA A 427 20.96 12.24 -33.61
N CYS A 428 20.60 11.09 -33.08
CA CYS A 428 21.45 10.34 -32.14
C CYS A 428 22.75 9.85 -32.77
N GLU A 429 22.69 9.24 -33.97
CA GLU A 429 23.86 8.81 -34.69
C GLU A 429 24.78 9.97 -35.11
N ALA A 430 24.20 11.08 -35.52
CA ALA A 430 24.93 12.29 -35.88
C ALA A 430 25.62 12.92 -34.66
N CYS A 431 24.92 12.99 -33.51
CA CYS A 431 25.45 13.45 -32.23
C CYS A 431 26.72 12.64 -31.79
N GLN A 432 26.65 11.31 -31.90
CA GLN A 432 27.80 10.45 -31.57
C GLN A 432 29.02 10.69 -32.45
N ARG A 433 28.80 11.08 -33.72
CA ARG A 433 29.90 11.35 -34.68
C ARG A 433 30.46 12.78 -34.57
N SER A 434 29.61 13.77 -34.40
CA SER A 434 29.98 15.19 -34.42
C SER A 434 30.38 15.75 -33.07
N GLY A 435 29.88 15.15 -31.98
CA GLY A 435 29.99 15.69 -30.63
C GLY A 435 29.12 16.89 -30.30
N LYS A 436 28.19 17.30 -31.23
CA LYS A 436 27.16 18.30 -30.96
C LYS A 436 26.02 17.67 -30.17
N THR A 437 25.10 18.48 -29.68
CA THR A 437 23.89 18.00 -28.98
C THR A 437 22.91 17.31 -29.94
N VAL A 438 22.08 16.41 -29.40
CA VAL A 438 21.08 15.68 -30.20
C VAL A 438 20.11 16.65 -30.91
N LEU A 439 19.70 17.74 -30.24
CA LEU A 439 18.76 18.72 -30.83
C LEU A 439 19.43 19.56 -31.94
N GLU A 440 20.71 19.93 -31.82
CA GLU A 440 21.46 20.60 -32.89
C GLU A 440 21.56 19.70 -34.14
N GLU A 441 21.84 18.41 -33.95
CA GLU A 441 21.92 17.46 -35.06
C GLU A 441 20.54 17.16 -35.65
N LEU A 442 19.48 17.12 -34.83
CA LEU A 442 18.11 16.96 -35.29
C LEU A 442 17.69 18.06 -36.27
N LEU A 443 18.10 19.30 -36.02
CA LEU A 443 17.83 20.44 -36.91
C LEU A 443 18.51 20.33 -38.28
N THR A 444 19.56 19.51 -38.41
CA THR A 444 20.24 19.24 -39.68
C THR A 444 19.48 18.22 -40.57
N PHE A 445 18.54 17.46 -39.97
CA PHE A 445 17.76 16.46 -40.72
C PHE A 445 16.82 17.10 -41.72
N SER A 446 17.13 16.98 -43.02
CA SER A 446 16.40 17.65 -44.09
C SER A 446 14.88 17.33 -44.14
N PRO A 447 14.44 16.06 -43.92
CA PRO A 447 13.03 15.71 -43.92
C PRO A 447 12.24 16.17 -42.68
N LEU A 448 12.84 16.90 -41.73
CA LEU A 448 12.16 17.35 -40.52
C LEU A 448 11.02 18.35 -40.87
N SER A 449 9.83 18.10 -40.33
CA SER A 449 8.69 19.01 -40.49
C SER A 449 8.95 20.37 -39.84
N GLN A 450 8.29 21.43 -40.33
CA GLN A 450 8.44 22.77 -39.72
C GLN A 450 8.01 22.75 -38.25
N TYR A 451 6.91 22.06 -37.91
CA TYR A 451 6.46 21.89 -36.51
C TYR A 451 7.53 21.26 -35.63
N ALA A 452 8.13 20.15 -36.08
CA ALA A 452 9.17 19.47 -35.29
C ALA A 452 10.45 20.32 -35.17
N ARG A 453 10.75 21.16 -36.18
CA ARG A 453 11.87 22.10 -36.17
C ARG A 453 11.67 23.21 -35.15
N ASP A 454 10.47 23.80 -35.13
CA ASP A 454 10.12 24.85 -34.17
C ASP A 454 10.08 24.30 -32.75
N SER A 455 9.54 23.09 -32.58
CA SER A 455 9.52 22.41 -31.29
C SER A 455 10.93 22.07 -30.79
N ALA A 456 11.83 21.60 -31.66
CA ALA A 456 13.22 21.30 -31.29
C ALA A 456 13.98 22.58 -30.87
N ALA A 457 13.76 23.70 -31.58
CA ALA A 457 14.31 24.99 -31.19
C ALA A 457 13.77 25.45 -29.82
N GLY A 458 12.45 25.34 -29.58
CA GLY A 458 11.85 25.64 -28.29
C GLY A 458 12.40 24.76 -27.14
N LEU A 459 12.68 23.47 -27.40
CA LEU A 459 13.31 22.60 -26.43
C LEU A 459 14.74 23.03 -26.05
N MET A 460 15.52 23.56 -27.01
CA MET A 460 16.87 24.04 -26.72
C MET A 460 16.89 25.16 -25.69
N ASP A 461 15.85 26.02 -25.72
CA ASP A 461 15.68 27.13 -24.77
C ASP A 461 15.03 26.68 -23.44
N LEU A 462 14.06 25.77 -23.51
CA LEU A 462 13.26 25.34 -22.36
C LEU A 462 14.06 24.43 -21.39
N LEU A 463 14.81 23.46 -21.93
CA LEU A 463 15.49 22.45 -21.09
C LEU A 463 16.49 23.03 -20.07
N PRO A 464 17.30 24.08 -20.42
CA PRO A 464 18.16 24.72 -19.41
C PRO A 464 17.35 25.41 -18.32
N GLN A 465 16.27 26.10 -18.69
CA GLN A 465 15.42 26.84 -17.74
C GLN A 465 14.76 25.90 -16.72
N LEU A 466 14.41 24.68 -17.13
CA LEU A 466 13.84 23.69 -16.21
C LEU A 466 14.77 23.35 -15.04
N LEU A 467 16.09 23.37 -15.28
CA LEU A 467 17.09 23.04 -14.27
C LEU A 467 17.40 24.20 -13.30
N GLU A 468 17.05 25.43 -13.69
CA GLU A 468 17.26 26.64 -12.88
C GLU A 468 16.05 26.96 -11.98
N GLU A 469 14.92 26.27 -12.20
CA GLU A 469 13.69 26.48 -11.44
C GLU A 469 13.57 25.54 -10.25
N THR A 470 12.65 25.86 -9.31
CA THR A 470 12.31 24.92 -8.23
C THR A 470 11.75 23.60 -8.79
N ALA A 471 12.01 22.49 -8.12
CA ALA A 471 11.60 21.16 -8.59
C ALA A 471 10.10 21.10 -8.94
N ALA A 472 9.23 21.66 -8.09
CA ALA A 472 7.79 21.66 -8.32
C ALA A 472 7.40 22.46 -9.58
N ARG A 473 8.07 23.59 -9.83
CA ARG A 473 7.83 24.40 -11.01
C ARG A 473 8.36 23.73 -12.28
N GLY A 474 9.56 23.18 -12.21
CA GLY A 474 10.14 22.40 -13.31
C GLY A 474 9.27 21.22 -13.72
N LEU A 475 8.76 20.41 -12.75
CA LEU A 475 7.81 19.33 -13.02
C LEU A 475 6.52 19.83 -13.68
N LYS A 476 5.95 20.94 -13.18
CA LYS A 476 4.74 21.53 -13.77
C LYS A 476 4.96 21.93 -15.23
N ARG A 477 6.11 22.53 -15.57
CA ARG A 477 6.45 22.90 -16.96
C ARG A 477 6.65 21.66 -17.85
N ILE A 478 7.29 20.61 -17.34
CA ILE A 478 7.38 19.32 -18.07
C ILE A 478 5.98 18.81 -18.37
N TRP A 479 5.08 18.84 -17.39
CA TRP A 479 3.71 18.35 -17.52
C TRP A 479 2.90 19.12 -18.56
N THR A 480 3.00 20.47 -18.56
CA THR A 480 2.17 21.36 -19.38
C THR A 480 2.85 21.80 -20.68
N GLU A 481 4.10 22.33 -20.62
CA GLU A 481 4.76 22.93 -21.76
C GLU A 481 5.40 21.89 -22.69
N LEU A 482 5.98 20.80 -22.12
CA LEU A 482 6.41 19.65 -22.90
C LEU A 482 5.24 18.75 -23.32
N ARG A 483 4.01 19.08 -22.91
CA ARG A 483 2.79 18.32 -23.22
C ARG A 483 2.85 16.85 -22.83
N TYR A 484 3.62 16.54 -21.79
CA TYR A 484 3.72 15.17 -21.28
C TYR A 484 2.37 14.67 -20.73
N LYS A 485 1.53 15.59 -20.24
CA LYS A 485 0.14 15.32 -19.85
C LYS A 485 -0.67 14.66 -20.96
N ASP A 486 -0.57 15.15 -22.19
CA ASP A 486 -1.32 14.62 -23.33
C ASP A 486 -0.95 13.16 -23.59
N TYR A 487 0.33 12.84 -23.46
CA TYR A 487 0.81 11.46 -23.59
C TYR A 487 0.28 10.56 -22.48
N VAL A 488 0.29 11.01 -21.21
CA VAL A 488 -0.24 10.26 -20.07
C VAL A 488 -1.72 9.95 -20.24
N GLU A 489 -2.51 10.95 -20.71
CA GLU A 489 -3.94 10.79 -20.97
C GLU A 489 -4.22 9.84 -22.14
N GLN A 490 -3.47 9.94 -23.25
CA GLN A 490 -3.59 9.04 -24.40
C GLN A 490 -3.26 7.59 -24.05
N GLN A 491 -2.27 7.37 -23.18
CA GLN A 491 -1.86 6.05 -22.74
C GLN A 491 -2.63 5.56 -21.52
N GLN A 492 -3.62 6.32 -21.03
CA GLN A 492 -4.44 6.00 -19.84
C GLN A 492 -3.59 5.65 -18.60
N LEU A 493 -2.46 6.32 -18.42
CA LEU A 493 -1.57 6.08 -17.29
C LEU A 493 -2.13 6.72 -16.01
N ASP A 494 -1.79 6.14 -14.86
CA ASP A 494 -2.21 6.65 -13.54
C ASP A 494 -1.54 7.99 -13.19
N GLY A 495 -2.25 9.09 -13.44
CA GLY A 495 -1.79 10.45 -13.14
C GLY A 495 -1.49 10.71 -11.66
N ASN A 496 -1.96 9.88 -10.74
CA ASN A 496 -1.67 10.00 -9.31
C ASN A 496 -0.15 9.91 -9.02
N LYS A 497 0.62 9.21 -9.87
CA LYS A 497 2.09 9.17 -9.77
C LYS A 497 2.71 10.55 -9.90
N PHE A 498 2.19 11.37 -10.82
CA PHE A 498 2.64 12.75 -11.00
C PHE A 498 2.26 13.64 -9.80
N GLU A 499 1.08 13.42 -9.21
CA GLU A 499 0.67 14.14 -7.99
C GLU A 499 1.65 13.84 -6.82
N ILE A 500 2.00 12.58 -6.61
CA ILE A 500 2.98 12.20 -5.57
C ILE A 500 4.36 12.83 -5.85
N LEU A 501 4.83 12.82 -7.10
CA LEU A 501 6.09 13.50 -7.46
C LEU A 501 6.03 14.99 -7.16
N THR A 502 4.90 15.65 -7.43
CA THR A 502 4.71 17.08 -7.14
C THR A 502 4.77 17.35 -5.64
N LEU A 503 4.12 16.51 -4.82
CA LEU A 503 4.19 16.62 -3.34
C LEU A 503 5.62 16.48 -2.82
N LEU A 504 6.41 15.55 -3.38
CA LEU A 504 7.81 15.38 -3.01
C LEU A 504 8.67 16.57 -3.49
N ALA A 505 8.38 17.10 -4.68
CA ALA A 505 9.10 18.21 -5.28
C ALA A 505 8.89 19.56 -4.59
N GLU A 506 7.78 19.75 -3.86
CA GLU A 506 7.49 21.01 -3.15
C GLU A 506 8.60 21.44 -2.17
N ARG A 507 9.43 20.48 -1.72
CA ARG A 507 10.48 20.69 -0.72
C ARG A 507 11.89 20.62 -1.30
N GLU A 508 12.00 20.46 -2.62
CA GLU A 508 13.27 20.35 -3.31
C GLU A 508 13.63 21.67 -4.03
N ALA A 509 14.92 22.02 -3.95
CA ALA A 509 15.38 23.27 -4.52
C ALA A 509 15.26 23.29 -6.06
N ASP A 510 15.59 22.17 -6.70
CA ASP A 510 15.62 21.99 -8.14
C ASP A 510 15.34 20.52 -8.53
N LEU A 511 15.24 20.25 -9.83
CA LEU A 511 14.96 18.90 -10.34
C LEU A 511 16.08 17.88 -10.00
N ASN A 512 17.35 18.30 -9.86
CA ASN A 512 18.44 17.39 -9.54
C ASN A 512 18.38 16.96 -8.08
N THR A 513 18.06 17.87 -7.17
CA THR A 513 17.83 17.54 -5.75
C THR A 513 16.62 16.62 -5.59
N LEU A 514 15.57 16.79 -6.40
CA LEU A 514 14.45 15.86 -6.45
C LEU A 514 14.90 14.46 -6.89
N VAL A 515 15.71 14.34 -7.95
CA VAL A 515 16.23 13.04 -8.41
C VAL A 515 17.02 12.35 -7.30
N ALA A 516 17.94 13.06 -6.65
CA ALA A 516 18.71 12.52 -5.53
C ALA A 516 17.79 12.08 -4.36
N ARG A 517 16.73 12.85 -4.09
CA ARG A 517 15.74 12.49 -3.05
C ARG A 517 14.94 11.24 -3.40
N LEU A 518 14.53 11.10 -4.65
CA LEU A 518 13.85 9.90 -5.14
C LEU A 518 14.73 8.65 -5.04
N ASP A 519 16.01 8.74 -5.39
CA ASP A 519 16.97 7.65 -5.23
C ASP A 519 17.15 7.25 -3.76
N TYR A 520 17.23 8.24 -2.86
CA TYR A 520 17.25 7.98 -1.43
C TYR A 520 16.01 7.26 -0.92
N LEU A 521 14.81 7.74 -1.26
CA LEU A 521 13.56 7.13 -0.87
C LEU A 521 13.43 5.71 -1.44
N ARG A 522 13.88 5.49 -2.68
CA ARG A 522 13.92 4.16 -3.29
C ARG A 522 14.80 3.19 -2.50
N MET A 523 15.99 3.60 -2.12
CA MET A 523 16.88 2.79 -1.28
C MET A 523 16.24 2.45 0.06
N LEU A 524 15.57 3.44 0.68
CA LEU A 524 14.93 3.31 1.98
C LEU A 524 13.80 2.27 1.95
N VAL A 525 12.88 2.37 0.96
CA VAL A 525 11.73 1.45 0.87
C VAL A 525 12.12 0.05 0.40
N SER A 526 13.26 -0.10 -0.28
CA SER A 526 13.81 -1.40 -0.71
C SER A 526 14.60 -2.10 0.40
N ALA A 527 14.95 -1.40 1.47
CA ALA A 527 15.63 -1.99 2.61
C ALA A 527 14.68 -2.90 3.41
N PRO A 528 15.16 -4.02 3.98
CA PRO A 528 14.35 -4.82 4.87
C PRO A 528 13.90 -3.98 6.08
N PRO A 529 12.62 -4.12 6.52
CA PRO A 529 12.11 -3.34 7.64
C PRO A 529 12.92 -3.64 8.91
N GLU A 530 13.35 -2.58 9.59
CA GLU A 530 14.02 -2.72 10.89
C GLU A 530 13.01 -3.19 11.96
N PRO A 531 13.41 -4.06 12.89
CA PRO A 531 12.56 -4.54 13.98
C PRO A 531 12.46 -3.48 15.08
N SER A 532 11.89 -2.31 14.77
CA SER A 532 11.54 -1.31 15.79
C SER A 532 10.17 -1.62 16.38
N SER A 533 10.01 -1.46 17.69
CA SER A 533 8.70 -1.52 18.37
C SER A 533 8.03 -0.14 18.47
N GLU A 534 8.73 0.92 18.10
CA GLU A 534 8.32 2.30 18.27
C GLU A 534 7.85 2.95 16.97
N GLY A 535 7.06 4.00 17.08
CA GLY A 535 6.65 4.85 15.98
C GLY A 535 5.38 4.42 15.26
N LEU A 536 4.99 5.24 14.31
CA LEU A 536 3.79 5.11 13.51
C LEU A 536 3.87 3.91 12.57
N ILE A 537 2.80 3.11 12.48
CA ILE A 537 2.73 1.96 11.58
C ILE A 537 2.16 2.41 10.24
N LEU A 538 2.92 2.27 9.17
CA LEU A 538 2.50 2.56 7.81
C LEU A 538 2.21 1.25 7.06
N SER A 539 0.98 1.08 6.56
CA SER A 539 0.57 -0.18 5.92
C SER A 539 -0.48 0.05 4.84
N THR A 540 -0.42 -0.72 3.76
CA THR A 540 -1.59 -0.80 2.88
C THR A 540 -2.74 -1.49 3.61
N VAL A 541 -3.99 -1.18 3.23
CA VAL A 541 -5.16 -1.88 3.77
C VAL A 541 -5.04 -3.39 3.56
N HIS A 542 -4.52 -3.83 2.41
CA HIS A 542 -4.31 -5.24 2.11
C HIS A 542 -3.34 -5.92 3.08
N SER A 543 -2.22 -5.27 3.38
CA SER A 543 -1.20 -5.81 4.30
C SER A 543 -1.63 -5.75 5.77
N SER A 544 -2.64 -4.94 6.09
CA SER A 544 -3.25 -4.83 7.42
C SER A 544 -4.32 -5.89 7.69
N LYS A 545 -4.74 -6.67 6.68
CA LYS A 545 -5.75 -7.72 6.86
C LYS A 545 -5.28 -8.75 7.89
N GLY A 546 -6.18 -9.13 8.80
CA GLY A 546 -5.85 -10.00 9.94
C GLY A 546 -5.24 -9.30 11.14
N LEU A 547 -4.80 -8.04 10.99
CA LEU A 547 -4.24 -7.23 12.08
C LEU A 547 -5.28 -6.30 12.70
N GLU A 548 -4.90 -5.65 13.80
CA GLU A 548 -5.75 -4.71 14.52
C GLU A 548 -4.87 -3.68 15.25
N TYR A 549 -5.37 -2.46 15.39
CA TYR A 549 -4.67 -1.32 15.96
C TYR A 549 -5.59 -0.56 16.89
N GLU A 550 -5.06 0.10 17.91
CA GLU A 550 -5.87 0.93 18.79
C GLU A 550 -6.41 2.15 18.05
N THR A 551 -5.54 2.82 17.29
CA THR A 551 -5.89 3.98 16.47
C THR A 551 -5.56 3.73 15.00
N VAL A 552 -6.48 4.06 14.11
CA VAL A 552 -6.31 3.97 12.65
C VAL A 552 -6.61 5.32 12.00
N TYR A 553 -5.67 5.78 11.19
CA TYR A 553 -5.86 6.88 10.24
C TYR A 553 -6.00 6.31 8.83
N LEU A 554 -7.04 6.70 8.10
CA LEU A 554 -7.21 6.35 6.69
C LEU A 554 -6.77 7.50 5.80
N LEU A 555 -5.65 7.31 5.14
CA LEU A 555 -5.00 8.27 4.26
C LEU A 555 -5.54 8.13 2.83
N ASP A 556 -5.68 9.25 2.13
CA ASP A 556 -6.07 9.32 0.72
C ASP A 556 -7.42 8.65 0.40
N VAL A 557 -8.43 8.84 1.25
CA VAL A 557 -9.81 8.46 0.94
C VAL A 557 -10.37 9.52 -0.02
N LEU A 558 -9.93 9.47 -1.28
CA LEU A 558 -10.21 10.45 -2.33
C LEU A 558 -10.73 9.76 -3.59
N ASP A 559 -11.64 10.43 -4.30
CA ASP A 559 -12.13 9.94 -5.59
C ASP A 559 -10.97 9.71 -6.57
N GLY A 560 -10.92 8.51 -7.18
CA GLY A 560 -9.83 8.06 -8.06
C GLY A 560 -8.65 7.40 -7.31
N ILE A 561 -8.66 7.35 -5.96
CA ILE A 561 -7.68 6.61 -5.15
C ILE A 561 -8.40 5.55 -4.31
N LEU A 562 -9.30 5.98 -3.43
CA LEU A 562 -10.19 5.13 -2.65
C LEU A 562 -11.56 5.84 -2.49
N PRO A 563 -12.56 5.52 -3.31
CA PRO A 563 -12.55 4.49 -4.36
C PRO A 563 -11.77 4.88 -5.62
N ALA A 564 -11.15 3.89 -6.27
CA ALA A 564 -10.49 4.07 -7.57
C ALA A 564 -11.52 4.30 -8.70
N VAL A 565 -12.69 3.68 -8.61
CA VAL A 565 -13.85 3.87 -9.49
C VAL A 565 -14.91 4.66 -8.76
N THR A 566 -15.33 5.80 -9.30
CA THR A 566 -16.31 6.69 -8.64
C THR A 566 -17.73 6.54 -9.19
N GLU A 567 -17.87 6.34 -10.48
CA GLU A 567 -19.14 6.18 -11.20
C GLU A 567 -19.08 4.92 -12.05
N PRO A 568 -19.40 3.75 -11.48
CA PRO A 568 -19.25 2.48 -12.17
C PRO A 568 -20.22 2.36 -13.36
N LYS A 569 -19.65 2.12 -14.55
CA LYS A 569 -20.38 1.89 -15.80
C LYS A 569 -20.35 0.41 -16.15
N GLY A 570 -21.47 -0.26 -15.96
CA GLY A 570 -21.59 -1.68 -16.29
C GLY A 570 -21.22 -2.65 -15.14
N PRO A 571 -21.44 -3.96 -15.37
CA PRO A 571 -21.36 -4.96 -14.30
C PRO A 571 -19.94 -5.16 -13.73
N GLU A 572 -18.89 -5.01 -14.56
CA GLU A 572 -17.53 -5.24 -14.11
C GLU A 572 -17.02 -4.10 -13.21
N GLU A 573 -17.23 -2.85 -13.61
CA GLU A 573 -16.88 -1.70 -12.77
C GLU A 573 -17.72 -1.67 -11.49
N GLN A 574 -18.97 -2.13 -11.53
CA GLN A 574 -19.81 -2.29 -10.35
C GLN A 574 -19.21 -3.32 -9.38
N ARG A 575 -18.67 -4.44 -9.88
CA ARG A 575 -17.98 -5.43 -9.04
C ARG A 575 -16.71 -4.83 -8.43
N ARG A 576 -15.91 -4.09 -9.22
CA ARG A 576 -14.72 -3.38 -8.74
C ARG A 576 -15.08 -2.35 -7.66
N TYR A 577 -16.17 -1.59 -7.86
CA TYR A 577 -16.64 -0.63 -6.86
C TYR A 577 -17.09 -1.30 -5.56
N GLN A 578 -17.78 -2.45 -5.63
CA GLN A 578 -18.13 -3.23 -4.46
C GLN A 578 -16.88 -3.82 -3.75
N GLU A 579 -15.84 -4.18 -4.49
CA GLU A 579 -14.57 -4.63 -3.91
C GLU A 579 -13.85 -3.48 -3.20
N GLU A 580 -13.80 -2.28 -3.79
CA GLU A 580 -13.26 -1.08 -3.12
C GLU A 580 -14.05 -0.74 -1.84
N ARG A 581 -15.37 -0.96 -1.84
CA ARG A 581 -16.20 -0.82 -0.63
C ARG A 581 -15.82 -1.84 0.45
N ARG A 582 -15.57 -3.11 0.08
CA ARG A 582 -15.06 -4.12 1.01
C ARG A 582 -13.70 -3.73 1.56
N LEU A 583 -12.82 -3.20 0.70
CA LEU A 583 -11.49 -2.74 1.11
C LEU A 583 -11.59 -1.64 2.17
N PHE A 584 -12.45 -0.66 1.95
CA PHE A 584 -12.67 0.42 2.91
C PHE A 584 -13.32 -0.08 4.21
N TYR A 585 -14.27 -1.02 4.11
CA TYR A 585 -14.84 -1.71 5.27
C TYR A 585 -13.78 -2.46 6.09
N VAL A 586 -12.89 -3.20 5.42
CA VAL A 586 -11.77 -3.87 6.07
C VAL A 586 -10.87 -2.85 6.78
N ALA A 587 -10.55 -1.72 6.13
CA ALA A 587 -9.75 -0.67 6.72
C ALA A 587 -10.37 -0.10 8.01
N MET A 588 -11.66 0.26 7.99
CA MET A 588 -12.39 0.76 9.17
C MET A 588 -12.37 -0.25 10.32
N THR A 589 -12.61 -1.55 10.01
CA THR A 589 -12.65 -2.62 11.02
C THR A 589 -11.29 -3.08 11.54
N ARG A 590 -10.19 -2.43 11.15
CA ARG A 590 -8.87 -2.61 11.78
C ARG A 590 -8.75 -1.81 13.08
N ALA A 591 -9.52 -0.73 13.23
CA ALA A 591 -9.53 0.10 14.43
C ALA A 591 -10.23 -0.60 15.61
N LYS A 592 -9.63 -0.49 16.79
CA LYS A 592 -10.24 -0.90 18.07
C LYS A 592 -10.99 0.26 18.67
N ASP A 593 -10.30 1.37 18.93
CA ASP A 593 -10.79 2.50 19.73
C ASP A 593 -11.06 3.73 18.88
N HIS A 594 -10.10 4.16 18.07
CA HIS A 594 -10.19 5.43 17.33
C HIS A 594 -10.02 5.21 15.82
N LEU A 595 -10.93 5.79 15.05
CA LEU A 595 -10.89 5.80 13.60
C LEU A 595 -10.91 7.24 13.09
N TYR A 596 -9.86 7.63 12.37
CA TYR A 596 -9.73 8.96 11.75
C TYR A 596 -9.82 8.83 10.23
N LEU A 597 -10.70 9.62 9.63
CA LEU A 597 -10.92 9.69 8.20
C LEU A 597 -10.60 11.10 7.71
N PHE A 598 -9.88 11.23 6.60
CA PHE A 598 -9.64 12.53 5.99
C PHE A 598 -10.70 12.87 4.93
N SER A 599 -11.16 14.11 4.94
CA SER A 599 -11.98 14.73 3.90
C SER A 599 -11.24 15.92 3.33
N CYS A 600 -10.88 15.90 2.05
CA CYS A 600 -10.23 17.03 1.39
C CYS A 600 -11.27 17.92 0.69
N LEU A 601 -11.11 19.23 0.83
CA LEU A 601 -12.04 20.21 0.27
C LEU A 601 -11.82 20.42 -1.25
N ASP A 602 -10.59 20.22 -1.71
CA ASP A 602 -10.21 20.32 -3.12
C ASP A 602 -10.59 19.08 -3.94
N ARG A 603 -10.72 17.91 -3.28
CA ARG A 603 -11.02 16.64 -3.92
C ARG A 603 -11.87 15.78 -2.99
N GLY A 604 -13.16 15.68 -3.28
CA GLY A 604 -14.09 14.90 -2.48
C GLY A 604 -13.89 13.39 -2.57
N SER A 605 -14.63 12.66 -1.74
CA SER A 605 -14.73 11.21 -1.81
C SER A 605 -16.19 10.76 -1.79
N ALA A 606 -16.57 9.91 -2.73
CA ALA A 606 -17.90 9.27 -2.73
C ALA A 606 -18.11 8.49 -1.43
N PHE A 607 -17.08 7.81 -0.93
CA PHE A 607 -17.15 7.04 0.31
C PHE A 607 -17.32 7.94 1.54
N ILE A 608 -16.60 9.05 1.61
CA ILE A 608 -16.77 10.01 2.72
C ILE A 608 -18.17 10.64 2.68
N ARG A 609 -18.68 11.03 1.49
CA ARG A 609 -20.03 11.57 1.35
C ARG A 609 -21.12 10.57 1.79
N GLU A 610 -20.89 9.28 1.55
CA GLU A 610 -21.80 8.23 2.02
C GLU A 610 -21.75 8.05 3.53
N LEU A 611 -20.56 8.07 4.13
CA LEU A 611 -20.38 7.95 5.57
C LEU A 611 -20.96 9.12 6.36
N GLN A 612 -20.82 10.34 5.87
CA GLN A 612 -21.37 11.54 6.50
C GLN A 612 -22.90 11.47 6.70
N ARG A 613 -23.62 10.68 5.86
CA ARG A 613 -25.07 10.45 6.00
C ARG A 613 -25.40 9.44 7.10
N GLU A 614 -24.47 8.60 7.48
CA GLU A 614 -24.62 7.53 8.48
C GLU A 614 -24.08 7.94 9.87
N LEU A 615 -23.26 9.00 9.93
CA LEU A 615 -22.72 9.48 11.21
C LEU A 615 -23.86 9.99 12.10
N PRO A 616 -23.99 9.47 13.33
CA PRO A 616 -24.95 10.01 14.27
C PRO A 616 -24.57 11.45 14.60
N VAL A 617 -25.51 12.34 14.40
CA VAL A 617 -25.36 13.76 14.77
C VAL A 617 -25.79 13.89 16.23
N GLU A 618 -25.01 13.35 17.16
CA GLU A 618 -25.10 13.81 18.56
C GLU A 618 -24.27 15.08 18.68
N LYS A 619 -24.95 16.20 18.81
CA LYS A 619 -24.38 17.53 18.80
C LYS A 619 -24.32 18.07 20.22
N THR A 620 -23.11 18.41 20.69
CA THR A 620 -22.97 19.42 21.73
C THR A 620 -23.08 20.82 21.11
N GLU A 621 -23.42 21.85 21.87
CA GLU A 621 -23.47 23.24 21.36
C GLU A 621 -22.11 23.70 20.77
N GLU A 622 -21.00 23.17 21.28
CA GLU A 622 -19.64 23.40 20.71
C GLU A 622 -19.46 22.66 19.39
N ASP A 623 -19.98 21.43 19.24
CA ASP A 623 -19.94 20.64 18.00
C ASP A 623 -20.79 21.26 16.90
N ASP A 624 -21.92 21.89 17.24
CA ASP A 624 -22.77 22.61 16.29
C ASP A 624 -22.07 23.87 15.75
N LEU A 625 -21.40 24.63 16.63
CA LEU A 625 -20.61 25.76 16.22
C LEU A 625 -19.42 25.34 15.37
N PHE A 626 -18.75 24.24 15.76
CA PHE A 626 -17.61 23.71 15.04
C PHE A 626 -18.00 23.07 13.70
N ALA A 627 -19.12 22.33 13.64
CA ALA A 627 -19.64 21.76 12.39
C ALA A 627 -20.06 22.87 11.40
N ALA A 628 -20.68 23.94 11.89
CA ALA A 628 -21.02 25.11 11.09
C ALA A 628 -19.77 25.89 10.60
N LEU A 629 -18.69 25.90 11.38
CA LEU A 629 -17.45 26.60 11.06
C LEU A 629 -16.43 25.74 10.31
N ARG A 630 -16.57 24.41 10.32
CA ARG A 630 -15.57 23.45 9.82
C ARG A 630 -15.23 23.65 8.34
N GLU A 631 -16.24 23.78 7.48
CA GLU A 631 -16.06 24.07 6.06
C GLU A 631 -15.67 25.54 5.83
N GLU A 632 -16.11 26.43 6.72
CA GLU A 632 -15.74 27.83 6.64
C GLU A 632 -14.32 28.13 7.16
N LEU A 633 -13.75 27.30 8.03
CA LEU A 633 -12.43 27.55 8.63
C LEU A 633 -11.27 27.16 7.73
N CYS A 634 -11.35 26.02 7.04
CA CYS A 634 -10.29 25.60 6.13
C CYS A 634 -10.07 26.63 5.01
N GLY A 635 -8.81 26.99 4.77
CA GLY A 635 -8.41 28.05 3.83
C GLY A 635 -8.48 29.47 4.39
N LYS A 636 -9.07 29.71 5.58
CA LYS A 636 -9.11 31.04 6.21
C LYS A 636 -7.76 31.42 6.81
N ALA A 637 -7.52 32.73 6.86
CA ALA A 637 -6.34 33.26 7.52
C ALA A 637 -6.48 33.25 9.05
N TYR A 638 -5.39 32.89 9.72
CA TYR A 638 -5.22 33.00 11.16
C TYR A 638 -4.02 33.90 11.46
N TYR A 639 -4.09 34.74 12.49
CA TYR A 639 -2.98 35.61 12.88
C TYR A 639 -2.42 35.23 14.24
N HIS A 640 -1.22 34.72 14.27
CA HIS A 640 -0.45 34.46 15.48
C HIS A 640 0.38 35.70 15.87
N GLY A 641 0.42 36.08 17.16
CA GLY A 641 1.10 37.30 17.62
C GLY A 641 2.60 37.33 17.34
N GLN A 642 3.25 36.17 17.34
CA GLN A 642 4.69 36.04 17.11
C GLN A 642 5.00 35.51 15.72
N LYS A 643 4.17 34.58 15.17
CA LYS A 643 4.39 33.88 13.87
C LYS A 643 3.76 34.56 12.67
N GLY A 644 2.95 35.63 12.92
CA GLY A 644 2.30 36.38 11.85
C GLY A 644 1.08 35.67 11.23
N ARG A 645 0.87 35.83 9.94
CA ARG A 645 -0.28 35.30 9.18
C ARG A 645 -0.04 33.83 8.82
N GLY A 646 -0.90 32.96 9.34
CA GLY A 646 -1.01 31.55 8.92
C GLY A 646 -2.30 31.28 8.15
N THR A 647 -2.41 30.10 7.58
CA THR A 647 -3.62 29.59 6.90
C THR A 647 -4.07 28.31 7.59
N ILE A 648 -5.36 28.21 7.87
CA ILE A 648 -5.94 26.98 8.44
C ILE A 648 -6.00 25.93 7.35
N ARG A 649 -5.27 24.83 7.51
CA ARG A 649 -5.12 23.77 6.47
C ARG A 649 -5.95 22.54 6.74
N ALA A 650 -6.22 22.24 8.01
CA ALA A 650 -7.08 21.13 8.41
C ALA A 650 -7.81 21.44 9.70
N ALA A 651 -8.96 20.83 9.91
CA ALA A 651 -9.77 20.98 11.10
C ALA A 651 -10.45 19.66 11.48
N CYS A 652 -10.45 19.32 12.79
CA CYS A 652 -11.09 18.14 13.33
C CYS A 652 -11.42 18.38 14.81
N GLU A 653 -12.66 18.12 15.23
CA GLU A 653 -13.12 18.10 16.64
C GLU A 653 -12.58 19.25 17.52
N GLY A 654 -12.87 20.45 17.11
CA GLY A 654 -12.40 21.64 17.85
C GLY A 654 -10.91 21.91 17.75
N ARG A 655 -10.14 21.18 16.93
CA ARG A 655 -8.73 21.43 16.63
C ARG A 655 -8.53 21.88 15.19
N CYS A 656 -7.65 22.86 15.00
CA CYS A 656 -7.28 23.36 13.68
C CYS A 656 -5.77 23.33 13.51
N MET A 657 -5.32 22.82 12.38
CA MET A 657 -3.92 22.89 11.95
C MET A 657 -3.69 24.16 11.13
N ILE A 658 -2.71 24.94 11.54
CA ILE A 658 -2.36 26.23 10.94
C ILE A 658 -0.97 26.10 10.32
N ALA A 659 -0.85 26.43 9.04
CA ALA A 659 0.43 26.51 8.36
C ALA A 659 0.86 27.98 8.21
N TYR A 660 2.12 28.29 8.52
CA TYR A 660 2.72 29.60 8.40
C TYR A 660 3.64 29.69 7.16
N PRO A 661 3.86 30.92 6.61
CA PRO A 661 4.85 31.12 5.58
C PRO A 661 6.23 30.74 6.10
N GLY A 662 6.85 29.71 5.59
CA GLY A 662 8.10 29.15 6.11
C GLY A 662 7.99 27.65 6.45
N GLY A 663 6.78 27.07 6.28
CA GLY A 663 6.55 25.63 6.41
C GLY A 663 6.33 25.15 7.85
N GLU A 664 6.31 26.06 8.82
CA GLU A 664 5.96 25.72 10.22
C GLU A 664 4.45 25.46 10.32
N THR A 665 4.07 24.42 11.05
CA THR A 665 2.66 24.13 11.37
C THR A 665 2.42 24.14 12.86
N GLU A 666 1.19 24.46 13.28
CA GLU A 666 0.75 24.49 14.68
C GLU A 666 -0.67 23.94 14.80
N LEU A 667 -0.90 23.04 15.75
CA LEU A 667 -2.23 22.52 16.06
C LEU A 667 -2.80 23.27 17.26
N LEU A 668 -3.92 23.99 17.07
CA LEU A 668 -4.60 24.74 18.11
C LEU A 668 -6.03 24.26 18.27
N THR A 669 -6.54 24.25 19.51
CA THR A 669 -7.98 24.12 19.75
C THR A 669 -8.73 25.36 19.28
N VAL A 670 -9.99 25.22 18.84
CA VAL A 670 -10.84 26.36 18.49
C VAL A 670 -10.99 27.32 19.67
N GLY A 671 -11.11 26.81 20.92
CA GLY A 671 -11.09 27.62 22.12
C GLY A 671 -9.83 28.46 22.26
N GLN A 672 -8.64 27.87 22.06
CA GLN A 672 -7.36 28.62 22.08
C GLN A 672 -7.30 29.69 20.99
N MET A 673 -7.88 29.44 19.84
CA MET A 673 -7.96 30.43 18.76
C MET A 673 -8.90 31.57 19.10
N TYR A 674 -10.05 31.28 19.73
CA TYR A 674 -11.03 32.29 20.18
C TYR A 674 -10.52 33.11 21.36
N ASP A 675 -9.96 32.50 22.39
CA ASP A 675 -9.41 33.18 23.58
C ASP A 675 -8.30 34.15 23.21
N ARG A 676 -7.56 33.83 22.15
CA ARG A 676 -6.51 34.73 21.63
C ARG A 676 -7.05 35.76 20.63
N ARG A 677 -8.37 35.89 20.42
CA ARG A 677 -9.07 36.82 19.50
C ARG A 677 -8.47 36.90 18.10
N ARG A 678 -8.13 35.75 17.52
CA ARG A 678 -7.27 35.71 16.33
C ARG A 678 -7.87 35.03 15.09
N ILE A 679 -9.08 34.48 15.17
CA ILE A 679 -9.82 34.02 14.00
C ILE A 679 -10.43 35.23 13.30
N LEU A 680 -9.99 35.50 12.10
CA LEU A 680 -10.54 36.56 11.29
C LEU A 680 -11.60 35.99 10.32
N ARG A 681 -12.84 36.47 10.47
CA ARG A 681 -13.95 36.10 9.56
C ARG A 681 -13.83 36.70 8.17
N ALA A 682 -12.96 37.70 7.97
CA ALA A 682 -12.68 38.33 6.69
C ALA A 682 -11.20 38.71 6.58
N ALA A 683 -10.68 38.79 5.36
CA ALA A 683 -9.32 39.29 5.15
C ALA A 683 -9.20 40.72 5.75
N PRO A 684 -8.23 41.00 6.65
CA PRO A 684 -8.12 42.30 7.24
C PRO A 684 -7.77 43.34 6.17
N ASN A 685 -8.36 44.54 6.31
CA ASN A 685 -7.91 45.67 5.53
C ASN A 685 -6.42 45.88 5.81
N ARG A 686 -5.60 45.93 4.78
CA ARG A 686 -4.13 46.05 4.85
C ARG A 686 -3.67 47.23 5.73
N THR A 687 -4.46 48.31 5.82
CA THR A 687 -4.19 49.54 6.60
C THR A 687 -4.34 49.35 8.11
N ALA A 688 -5.19 48.41 8.59
CA ALA A 688 -5.37 48.21 10.02
C ALA A 688 -4.27 47.33 10.68
N VAL A 689 -3.58 46.54 9.89
CA VAL A 689 -2.51 45.64 10.35
C VAL A 689 -1.18 46.36 10.47
N GLN A 690 -0.88 47.30 9.58
CA GLN A 690 0.36 48.11 9.67
C GLN A 690 0.41 49.03 10.90
N GLY A 691 -0.72 49.56 11.35
CA GLY A 691 -0.78 50.43 12.53
C GLY A 691 -0.58 49.71 13.89
N LYS A 692 -0.85 48.39 13.96
CA LYS A 692 -0.65 47.58 15.19
C LYS A 692 0.71 46.88 15.25
N LEU A 693 1.42 46.76 14.15
CA LEU A 693 2.77 46.20 14.11
C LEU A 693 3.88 47.17 14.52
N GLN A 694 3.57 48.50 14.55
CA GLN A 694 4.56 49.50 14.94
C GLN A 694 4.66 49.74 16.46
N THR A 695 3.79 49.16 17.30
CA THR A 695 3.80 49.38 18.74
C THR A 695 4.30 48.23 19.62
N ALA A 696 4.88 47.20 19.05
CA ALA A 696 5.42 46.07 19.80
C ALA A 696 6.80 45.62 19.24
N ILE A 697 7.82 46.46 19.47
CA ILE A 697 9.22 46.04 19.34
C ILE A 697 9.75 45.82 20.76
N PRO A 698 10.04 44.62 21.24
CA PRO A 698 10.86 44.39 22.43
C PRO A 698 12.34 44.57 22.08
N PRO A 699 13.18 44.94 23.05
CA PRO A 699 14.59 45.24 22.78
C PRO A 699 15.39 44.01 22.33
N ALA A 700 16.33 44.29 21.45
CA ALA A 700 17.29 43.35 20.88
C ALA A 700 18.07 42.59 21.96
N GLY A 701 18.12 41.28 21.87
CA GLY A 701 19.02 40.47 22.64
C GLY A 701 18.56 39.06 22.97
N GLN A 702 18.16 38.29 21.98
CA GLN A 702 18.29 36.81 22.02
C GLN A 702 18.39 36.30 20.60
N THR A 703 19.55 35.77 20.25
CA THR A 703 19.86 35.14 18.98
C THR A 703 19.08 33.83 18.85
N VAL A 704 18.15 33.82 17.90
CA VAL A 704 17.52 32.60 17.39
C VAL A 704 18.54 31.87 16.51
N PRO A 705 18.72 30.54 16.61
CA PRO A 705 19.65 29.81 15.75
C PRO A 705 19.22 29.96 14.29
N GLN A 706 20.13 30.46 13.47
CA GLN A 706 19.95 30.50 12.01
C GLN A 706 19.77 29.08 11.48
N ARG A 707 18.59 28.78 10.97
CA ARG A 707 18.30 27.59 10.17
C ARG A 707 18.54 27.94 8.70
N ASP A 708 19.33 27.12 8.06
CA ASP A 708 19.76 27.13 6.66
C ASP A 708 21.02 27.95 6.36
N ARG A 709 22.14 27.24 6.46
CA ARG A 709 23.41 27.67 5.87
C ARG A 709 23.61 26.98 4.53
N SER A 710 23.67 27.72 3.44
CA SER A 710 24.09 27.18 2.14
C SER A 710 25.57 26.81 2.22
N LEU A 711 25.88 25.52 2.10
CA LEU A 711 27.25 25.01 2.04
C LEU A 711 27.80 25.20 0.62
N THR A 712 29.04 25.66 0.52
CA THR A 712 29.74 25.74 -0.76
C THR A 712 30.10 24.34 -1.28
N SER A 713 30.43 24.23 -2.56
CA SER A 713 30.90 22.96 -3.16
C SER A 713 32.12 22.37 -2.47
N GLU A 714 33.04 23.23 -1.98
CA GLU A 714 34.22 22.81 -1.24
C GLU A 714 33.90 22.32 0.16
N GLU A 715 33.00 22.99 0.88
CA GLU A 715 32.53 22.56 2.20
C GLU A 715 31.76 21.23 2.13
N THR A 716 30.97 21.02 1.08
CA THR A 716 30.28 19.76 0.81
C THR A 716 31.25 18.61 0.60
N THR A 717 32.33 18.85 -0.18
CA THR A 717 33.37 17.86 -0.45
C THR A 717 34.16 17.53 0.81
N ALA A 718 34.47 18.53 1.63
CA ALA A 718 35.17 18.36 2.90
C ALA A 718 34.32 17.58 3.92
N LEU A 719 33.01 17.85 4.00
CA LEU A 719 32.05 17.11 4.84
C LEU A 719 31.96 15.63 4.44
N MET A 720 31.90 15.35 3.14
CA MET A 720 31.88 13.98 2.62
C MET A 720 33.18 13.23 2.93
N ALA A 721 34.31 13.88 2.80
CA ALA A 721 35.61 13.32 3.15
C ALA A 721 35.80 13.11 4.66
N GLY A 722 35.16 13.92 5.49
CA GLY A 722 35.19 13.83 6.94
C GLY A 722 34.31 12.71 7.54
N ALA A 723 33.39 12.13 6.78
CA ALA A 723 32.50 11.06 7.24
C ALA A 723 33.20 9.69 7.21
N VAL A 724 34.09 9.45 8.15
CA VAL A 724 34.90 8.23 8.24
C VAL A 724 34.36 7.30 9.33
N ARG A 725 34.34 5.99 9.06
CA ARG A 725 33.97 4.98 10.06
C ARG A 725 34.78 5.12 11.35
N GLY A 726 34.09 5.12 12.50
CA GLY A 726 34.70 5.29 13.82
C GLY A 726 34.71 6.73 14.33
N ARG A 727 34.46 7.74 13.46
CA ARG A 727 34.38 9.15 13.91
C ARG A 727 33.06 9.35 14.72
N LYS A 728 33.16 10.16 15.79
CA LYS A 728 32.03 10.53 16.60
C LYS A 728 31.24 11.68 15.96
N VAL A 729 29.96 11.64 16.12
CA VAL A 729 29.03 12.70 15.69
C VAL A 729 28.06 13.01 16.80
N ILE A 730 27.54 14.21 16.83
CA ILE A 730 26.54 14.65 17.80
C ILE A 730 25.27 15.02 17.04
N HIS A 731 24.18 14.33 17.33
CA HIS A 731 22.87 14.59 16.75
C HIS A 731 22.00 15.33 17.77
N THR A 732 21.22 16.31 17.32
CA THR A 732 20.40 17.17 18.20
C THR A 732 19.38 16.39 19.03
N ALA A 733 18.79 15.31 18.49
CA ALA A 733 17.79 14.49 19.17
C ALA A 733 18.34 13.17 19.76
N PHE A 734 19.45 12.60 19.19
CA PHE A 734 19.94 11.28 19.60
C PHE A 734 21.25 11.33 20.40
N GLY A 735 21.79 12.51 20.62
CA GLY A 735 23.03 12.70 21.36
C GLY A 735 24.26 12.27 20.59
N THR A 736 25.27 11.75 21.30
CA THR A 736 26.54 11.34 20.68
C THR A 736 26.44 9.95 20.11
N GLY A 737 26.84 9.78 18.84
CA GLY A 737 26.91 8.51 18.13
C GLY A 737 28.26 8.28 17.45
N THR A 738 28.51 7.09 16.93
CA THR A 738 29.73 6.73 16.21
C THR A 738 29.37 6.25 14.81
N ILE A 739 30.05 6.74 13.79
CA ILE A 739 29.86 6.33 12.40
C ILE A 739 30.29 4.87 12.24
N VAL A 740 29.37 3.99 11.86
CA VAL A 740 29.64 2.56 11.65
C VAL A 740 29.82 2.23 10.18
N ARG A 741 29.19 3.00 9.28
CA ARG A 741 29.22 2.75 7.84
C ARG A 741 28.96 4.04 7.05
N CYS A 742 29.68 4.20 5.93
CA CYS A 742 29.39 5.22 4.91
C CYS A 742 29.29 4.55 3.55
N GLN A 743 28.25 4.86 2.79
CA GLN A 743 28.05 4.40 1.41
C GLN A 743 27.53 5.57 0.56
N GLY A 744 28.40 6.15 -0.27
CA GLY A 744 28.08 7.36 -1.02
C GLY A 744 27.70 8.49 -0.07
N ALA A 745 26.58 9.14 -0.31
CA ALA A 745 26.07 10.21 0.54
C ALA A 745 25.38 9.74 1.84
N VAL A 746 25.23 8.44 2.07
CA VAL A 746 24.54 7.89 3.25
C VAL A 746 25.53 7.45 4.30
N MET A 747 25.39 8.01 5.50
CA MET A 747 26.18 7.68 6.69
C MET A 747 25.29 6.97 7.72
N THR A 748 25.75 5.83 8.22
CA THR A 748 25.09 5.11 9.33
C THR A 748 25.84 5.40 10.62
N VAL A 749 25.13 5.83 11.64
CA VAL A 749 25.66 6.20 12.96
C VAL A 749 25.01 5.33 14.02
N GLN A 750 25.84 4.73 14.88
CA GLN A 750 25.41 3.99 16.06
C GLN A 750 25.30 4.94 17.26
N PHE A 751 24.12 5.07 17.84
CA PHE A 751 23.87 5.82 19.07
C PHE A 751 23.66 4.88 20.26
N LEU A 752 24.10 5.31 21.44
CA LEU A 752 24.06 4.46 22.65
C LEU A 752 22.62 4.10 23.11
N GLN A 753 21.67 5.01 22.93
CA GLN A 753 20.29 4.82 23.39
C GLN A 753 19.29 4.53 22.24
N SER A 754 19.62 4.92 21.00
CA SER A 754 18.68 4.92 19.88
C SER A 754 19.08 3.96 18.76
N GLY A 755 20.13 3.14 18.94
CA GLY A 755 20.61 2.17 17.95
C GLY A 755 21.25 2.82 16.71
N GLU A 756 21.27 2.10 15.59
CA GLU A 756 21.80 2.58 14.33
C GLU A 756 20.79 3.51 13.63
N LYS A 757 21.26 4.65 13.17
CA LYS A 757 20.48 5.61 12.36
C LYS A 757 21.26 5.99 11.11
N LYS A 758 20.54 6.21 10.01
CA LYS A 758 21.11 6.60 8.73
C LYS A 758 20.86 8.07 8.44
N PHE A 759 21.86 8.79 8.00
CA PHE A 759 21.81 10.22 7.67
C PHE A 759 22.34 10.45 6.27
N VAL A 760 21.75 11.40 5.57
CA VAL A 760 22.24 11.85 4.26
C VAL A 760 23.13 13.06 4.46
N LEU A 761 24.36 12.98 4.02
CA LEU A 761 25.29 14.08 3.94
C LEU A 761 25.21 14.74 2.54
N PRO A 762 25.33 16.06 2.45
CA PRO A 762 25.58 17.05 3.49
C PRO A 762 24.34 17.54 4.23
N ASP A 763 23.16 17.06 3.90
CA ASP A 763 21.86 17.60 4.33
C ASP A 763 21.69 17.59 5.87
N ALA A 764 22.08 16.51 6.54
CA ALA A 764 21.96 16.41 7.99
C ALA A 764 22.85 17.46 8.73
N VAL A 765 23.99 17.82 8.17
CA VAL A 765 24.88 18.85 8.73
C VAL A 765 24.38 20.24 8.37
N ARG A 766 23.97 20.48 7.13
CA ARG A 766 23.40 21.74 6.65
C ARG A 766 22.21 22.20 7.51
N ARG A 767 21.40 21.24 7.94
CA ARG A 767 20.22 21.50 8.81
C ARG A 767 20.54 21.60 10.29
N GLY A 768 21.81 21.49 10.68
CA GLY A 768 22.20 21.50 12.08
C GLY A 768 21.69 20.31 12.90
N LEU A 769 21.19 19.25 12.23
CA LEU A 769 20.73 18.03 12.90
C LEU A 769 21.89 17.19 13.42
N LEU A 770 23.04 17.26 12.73
CA LEU A 770 24.22 16.47 13.01
C LEU A 770 25.48 17.31 12.83
N ARG A 771 26.42 17.18 13.78
CA ARG A 771 27.76 17.76 13.68
C ARG A 771 28.83 16.72 14.01
N PHE A 772 29.98 16.85 13.44
CA PHE A 772 31.14 16.02 13.80
C PHE A 772 31.72 16.46 15.13
N ASP A 773 32.11 15.52 15.99
CA ASP A 773 32.75 15.80 17.26
C ASP A 773 34.17 16.34 17.02
N GLY A 774 34.48 17.52 17.56
CA GLY A 774 35.75 18.20 17.38
C GLY A 774 35.79 19.30 16.30
N ASP A 775 34.68 19.57 15.58
CA ASP A 775 34.56 20.72 14.68
C ASP A 775 33.85 21.89 15.38
N ASP A 776 34.57 22.72 16.10
CA ASP A 776 34.04 23.94 16.73
C ASP A 776 33.89 25.12 15.73
N SER A 777 34.04 24.88 14.41
CA SER A 777 34.11 25.94 13.39
C SER A 777 33.11 25.80 12.23
N VAL A 778 32.05 25.00 12.35
CA VAL A 778 31.01 24.97 11.31
C VAL A 778 29.59 25.03 11.93
#